data_aa7afc1c2d28f3383d688a74a1f0d355
#
_entry.id   aa7afc1c2d28f3383d688a74a1f0d355
#
_cell.length_a   1.000
_cell.length_b   1.000
_cell.length_c   1.000
_cell.angle_alpha   90.00
_cell.angle_beta   90.00
_cell.angle_gamma   90.00
#
_symmetry.space_group_name_H-M   'P 1'
#
loop_
_entity.id
_entity.type
_entity.pdbx_description
1 polymer ?
#
loop_
_entity_poly.entity_id
_entity_poly.type
_entity_poly.pdbx_seq_one_letter_code
_entity_poly.pdbx_strand_id
1 'polypeptide(L)'
;WPDNGITPSDELARRQVESAKKLGLNMLNFHRTIGHSNVLDYADELGLLYFEEPGGNQYPISHFNDNNKQSKFYFAYRNEKLVRMIKRDRNHPSLVIYNLHNERGAWPQVQDYAQMRMAHSLDPTRILTYNSSNGENPENEANARFKLHLMPNDTTFYDYGWYDRHHAGGPGCYHDNLYWGKDNYHRFSDHKDEIIYWGEDGAIGTPPRLQLIRDEILQSGTTSGWEAMDYMKWYDAYDSFLKHNGFAKAFPTVDDLTRAMGNVAFYYQGRVIENIRISNTVDAYAVNGWESMKLENHSGIVDNYRYPKGDVEVMARYNQPLFLAVKMNRKVLNVGDTTIVDTYIVNEKNLKGNYSLQLIAKDAEGTVLATHVSSVHVKGGNVYGQCLQIGWNFVPRATGYVCIEAKLVKGKKTFATGDDSLFAVSLNTKGITANGSIADTTGVLSNFMKTVGFDIPEYKEGTPSGDYLLVGAFEPTQWGSGMSDIMEWVYKGHTLIIVDNAERWAEFLADKEVLDYRGSKKLGTAWYGGEFFHREHPIFDGLPVNCVFNWEYQCFATYNRHRVGLRCFNGETLVACVSDHKKEVYSALSVIPAGRGKIIITTLDIPACIKDVKAYTVPVDLDGMNESMNTFNTKSENRANVVGQQLLLNLIKESNRSL
;
A
#
# COMPACT_ATOMS: atom_id res chain seq x y z
N TRP A 1 -8.60 13.50 15.22
CA TRP A 1 -9.41 14.08 16.31
C TRP A 1 -10.73 14.71 15.89
N PRO A 2 -10.99 14.95 14.61
CA PRO A 2 -12.26 15.58 14.18
C PRO A 2 -13.51 14.81 14.61
N ASP A 3 -13.40 13.49 14.71
CA ASP A 3 -14.57 12.65 14.97
C ASP A 3 -15.05 12.63 16.43
N ASN A 4 -14.19 12.94 17.37
CA ASN A 4 -14.51 12.91 18.79
C ASN A 4 -14.53 14.28 19.46
N GLY A 5 -14.21 15.35 18.73
CA GLY A 5 -14.23 16.71 19.27
C GLY A 5 -13.31 16.93 20.49
N ILE A 6 -12.33 16.06 20.66
CA ILE A 6 -11.44 16.06 21.82
C ILE A 6 -10.19 16.86 21.49
N THR A 7 -9.88 17.83 22.31
CA THR A 7 -8.58 18.50 22.27
C THR A 7 -7.50 17.52 22.75
N PRO A 8 -6.44 17.30 21.97
CA PRO A 8 -5.36 16.43 22.39
C PRO A 8 -4.65 16.99 23.63
N SER A 9 -4.17 16.10 24.51
CA SER A 9 -3.21 16.50 25.54
C SER A 9 -1.95 17.09 24.87
N ASP A 10 -1.22 17.90 25.61
CA ASP A 10 0.04 18.47 25.12
C ASP A 10 1.03 17.37 24.72
N GLU A 11 1.06 16.27 25.47
CA GLU A 11 1.89 15.13 25.13
C GLU A 11 1.51 14.51 23.76
N LEU A 12 0.21 14.32 23.52
CA LEU A 12 -0.27 13.77 22.26
C LEU A 12 -0.07 14.72 21.09
N ALA A 13 -0.30 16.03 21.31
CA ALA A 13 -0.04 17.08 20.33
C ALA A 13 1.45 17.13 19.93
N ARG A 14 2.34 17.08 20.94
CA ARG A 14 3.79 17.04 20.73
C ARG A 14 4.20 15.76 20.00
N ARG A 15 3.68 14.58 20.41
CA ARG A 15 3.97 13.29 19.74
C ARG A 15 3.56 13.30 18.27
N GLN A 16 2.47 13.96 17.90
CA GLN A 16 2.08 14.12 16.50
C GLN A 16 3.18 14.79 15.68
N VAL A 17 3.66 15.95 16.15
CA VAL A 17 4.69 16.71 15.42
C VAL A 17 6.03 15.96 15.41
N GLU A 18 6.43 15.39 16.55
CA GLU A 18 7.67 14.60 16.64
C GLU A 18 7.64 13.36 15.72
N SER A 19 6.51 12.67 15.63
CA SER A 19 6.38 11.52 14.73
C SER A 19 6.52 11.90 13.27
N ALA A 20 5.93 13.04 12.85
CA ALA A 20 6.12 13.56 11.50
C ALA A 20 7.59 13.91 11.23
N LYS A 21 8.25 14.57 12.16
CA LYS A 21 9.67 14.95 12.04
C LYS A 21 10.59 13.73 11.99
N LYS A 22 10.32 12.69 12.80
CA LYS A 22 11.07 11.41 12.77
C LYS A 22 10.93 10.72 11.42
N LEU A 23 9.75 10.78 10.80
CA LEU A 23 9.51 10.24 9.45
C LEU A 23 10.11 11.11 8.33
N GLY A 24 10.75 12.24 8.69
CA GLY A 24 11.38 13.16 7.74
C GLY A 24 10.39 14.08 7.02
N LEU A 25 9.15 14.14 7.46
CA LEU A 25 8.14 15.05 6.91
C LEU A 25 8.40 16.47 7.41
N ASN A 26 8.08 17.45 6.57
CA ASN A 26 8.19 18.87 6.91
C ASN A 26 6.84 19.60 6.79
N MET A 27 5.80 18.92 6.34
CA MET A 27 4.44 19.46 6.21
C MET A 27 3.38 18.38 6.46
N LEU A 28 2.29 18.76 7.12
CA LEU A 28 1.05 18.01 7.25
C LEU A 28 -0.14 18.92 6.96
N ASN A 29 -1.33 18.33 6.85
CA ASN A 29 -2.58 19.07 6.75
C ASN A 29 -3.57 18.66 7.85
N PHE A 30 -4.39 19.62 8.27
CA PHE A 30 -5.59 19.34 9.05
C PHE A 30 -6.74 19.09 8.07
N HIS A 31 -6.78 17.87 7.59
CA HIS A 31 -7.71 17.47 6.54
C HIS A 31 -9.17 17.57 6.99
N ARG A 32 -9.96 18.37 6.28
CA ARG A 32 -11.39 18.61 6.52
C ARG A 32 -11.74 19.07 7.94
N THR A 33 -10.79 19.65 8.65
CA THR A 33 -11.00 20.07 10.04
C THR A 33 -10.17 21.28 10.42
N ILE A 34 -10.62 22.00 11.44
CA ILE A 34 -9.83 23.04 12.09
C ILE A 34 -8.82 22.36 13.01
N GLY A 35 -7.56 22.72 12.88
CA GLY A 35 -6.48 22.24 13.73
C GLY A 35 -6.64 22.61 15.20
N HIS A 36 -5.85 21.98 16.04
CA HIS A 36 -5.76 22.31 17.47
C HIS A 36 -4.57 23.24 17.72
N SER A 37 -4.78 24.31 18.48
CA SER A 37 -3.75 25.35 18.72
C SER A 37 -2.49 24.76 19.33
N ASN A 38 -2.60 23.84 20.31
CA ASN A 38 -1.42 23.22 20.92
C ASN A 38 -0.62 22.36 19.93
N VAL A 39 -1.23 21.82 18.87
CA VAL A 39 -0.48 21.15 17.78
C VAL A 39 0.32 22.20 16.99
N LEU A 40 -0.27 23.36 16.70
CA LEU A 40 0.41 24.44 16.01
C LEU A 40 1.52 25.05 16.87
N ASP A 41 1.34 25.17 18.21
CA ASP A 41 2.40 25.58 19.12
C ASP A 41 3.65 24.67 19.01
N TYR A 42 3.46 23.36 19.02
CA TYR A 42 4.55 22.41 18.82
C TYR A 42 5.07 22.38 17.38
N ALA A 43 4.23 22.66 16.40
CA ALA A 43 4.66 22.80 15.01
C ALA A 43 5.58 24.03 14.83
N ASP A 44 5.27 25.14 15.48
CA ASP A 44 6.13 26.34 15.53
C ASP A 44 7.46 26.04 16.22
N GLU A 45 7.43 25.32 17.36
CA GLU A 45 8.64 24.95 18.11
C GLU A 45 9.57 24.03 17.33
N LEU A 46 9.00 22.99 16.66
CA LEU A 46 9.76 21.90 16.06
C LEU A 46 9.96 22.05 14.55
N GLY A 47 9.35 23.06 13.94
CA GLY A 47 9.50 23.37 12.51
C GLY A 47 8.76 22.39 11.59
N LEU A 48 7.44 22.20 11.79
CA LEU A 48 6.56 21.46 10.92
C LEU A 48 5.51 22.39 10.31
N LEU A 49 5.41 22.44 9.01
CA LEU A 49 4.42 23.28 8.32
C LEU A 49 3.04 22.63 8.32
N TYR A 50 2.00 23.47 8.30
CA TYR A 50 0.62 23.03 8.24
C TYR A 50 -0.19 23.77 7.18
N PHE A 51 -1.13 23.03 6.64
CA PHE A 51 -2.25 23.43 5.81
C PHE A 51 -3.52 23.23 6.64
N GLU A 52 -4.46 24.18 6.63
CA GLU A 52 -5.64 24.14 7.49
C GLU A 52 -6.92 24.45 6.73
N GLU A 53 -8.00 23.76 7.12
CA GLU A 53 -9.33 23.90 6.56
C GLU A 53 -10.36 24.25 7.66
N PRO A 54 -11.40 25.09 7.37
CA PRO A 54 -12.42 25.40 8.36
C PRO A 54 -13.33 24.21 8.70
N GLY A 55 -13.07 23.06 8.07
CA GLY A 55 -13.90 21.88 8.19
C GLY A 55 -15.23 22.00 7.45
N GLY A 56 -15.89 20.93 7.31
CA GLY A 56 -17.11 20.85 6.51
C GLY A 56 -16.80 20.21 5.18
N ASN A 57 -17.55 19.21 4.92
CA ASN A 57 -17.50 18.45 3.70
C ASN A 57 -18.31 19.14 2.61
N GLN A 58 -18.17 18.65 1.40
CA GLN A 58 -18.93 18.98 0.20
C GLN A 58 -20.46 19.01 0.41
N TYR A 59 -20.97 18.53 1.50
CA TYR A 59 -22.39 18.22 1.73
C TYR A 59 -23.00 18.96 2.92
N PRO A 60 -24.31 19.20 2.81
CA PRO A 60 -25.24 18.86 1.72
C PRO A 60 -25.52 20.01 0.75
N ILE A 61 -24.92 21.19 0.92
CA ILE A 61 -25.28 22.39 0.20
C ILE A 61 -24.10 22.89 -0.65
N SER A 62 -24.07 22.47 -1.91
CA SER A 62 -23.01 22.86 -2.85
C SER A 62 -23.16 24.28 -3.38
N HIS A 63 -24.39 24.83 -3.37
CA HIS A 63 -24.68 26.13 -3.92
C HIS A 63 -25.47 27.00 -2.93
N PHE A 64 -25.12 28.28 -2.86
CA PHE A 64 -25.89 29.24 -2.08
C PHE A 64 -27.27 29.48 -2.71
N ASN A 65 -28.32 29.47 -1.88
CA ASN A 65 -29.67 29.76 -2.29
C ASN A 65 -30.36 30.64 -1.25
N ASP A 66 -30.67 31.89 -1.63
CA ASP A 66 -31.30 32.87 -0.78
C ASP A 66 -32.70 32.49 -0.29
N ASN A 67 -33.40 31.64 -1.04
CA ASN A 67 -34.71 31.16 -0.65
C ASN A 67 -34.71 29.95 0.27
N ASN A 68 -33.51 29.39 0.57
CA ASN A 68 -33.34 28.21 1.40
C ASN A 68 -32.70 28.56 2.75
N LYS A 69 -33.42 28.37 3.84
CA LYS A 69 -32.95 28.65 5.21
C LYS A 69 -31.73 27.86 5.60
N GLN A 70 -31.62 26.59 5.16
CA GLN A 70 -30.47 25.74 5.45
C GLN A 70 -29.22 26.27 4.71
N SER A 71 -29.37 26.70 3.47
CA SER A 71 -28.31 27.31 2.70
C SER A 71 -27.75 28.56 3.38
N LYS A 72 -28.64 29.47 3.80
CA LYS A 72 -28.26 30.68 4.55
C LYS A 72 -27.51 30.35 5.85
N PHE A 73 -28.04 29.42 6.63
CA PHE A 73 -27.43 29.00 7.87
C PHE A 73 -26.06 28.38 7.62
N TYR A 74 -25.96 27.46 6.66
CA TYR A 74 -24.72 26.79 6.32
C TYR A 74 -23.61 27.77 5.93
N PHE A 75 -23.89 28.71 5.05
CA PHE A 75 -22.91 29.71 4.64
C PHE A 75 -22.55 30.67 5.77
N ALA A 76 -23.50 31.09 6.61
CA ALA A 76 -23.22 31.90 7.79
C ALA A 76 -22.34 31.14 8.79
N TYR A 77 -22.64 29.88 9.04
CA TYR A 77 -21.87 29.00 9.93
C TYR A 77 -20.44 28.79 9.42
N ARG A 78 -20.29 28.52 8.11
CA ARG A 78 -18.97 28.40 7.49
C ARG A 78 -18.16 29.70 7.63
N ASN A 79 -18.76 30.83 7.36
CA ASN A 79 -18.11 32.12 7.52
C ASN A 79 -17.61 32.32 8.95
N GLU A 80 -18.43 32.04 9.94
CA GLU A 80 -18.07 32.19 11.34
C GLU A 80 -16.93 31.24 11.73
N LYS A 81 -16.97 29.97 11.27
CA LYS A 81 -15.88 29.02 11.49
C LYS A 81 -14.56 29.53 10.88
N LEU A 82 -14.59 29.97 9.62
CA LEU A 82 -13.42 30.48 8.91
C LEU A 82 -12.83 31.71 9.61
N VAL A 83 -13.68 32.66 10.01
CA VAL A 83 -13.23 33.87 10.74
C VAL A 83 -12.56 33.50 12.06
N ARG A 84 -13.16 32.60 12.84
CA ARG A 84 -12.61 32.17 14.13
C ARG A 84 -11.33 31.40 13.97
N MET A 85 -11.23 30.50 13.01
CA MET A 85 -10.04 29.77 12.67
C MET A 85 -8.88 30.74 12.38
N ILE A 86 -9.04 31.61 11.40
CA ILE A 86 -7.99 32.55 11.01
C ILE A 86 -7.57 33.47 12.17
N LYS A 87 -8.54 34.03 12.92
CA LYS A 87 -8.23 34.90 14.06
C LYS A 87 -7.46 34.18 15.16
N ARG A 88 -7.75 32.90 15.38
CA ARG A 88 -7.06 32.08 16.38
C ARG A 88 -5.64 31.76 15.94
N ASP A 89 -5.46 31.36 14.66
CA ASP A 89 -4.26 30.63 14.23
C ASP A 89 -3.29 31.46 13.36
N ARG A 90 -3.67 32.64 12.90
CA ARG A 90 -2.84 33.51 12.04
C ARG A 90 -1.47 33.90 12.61
N ASN A 91 -1.26 33.78 13.91
CA ASN A 91 0.01 34.07 14.55
C ASN A 91 0.99 32.87 14.57
N HIS A 92 0.57 31.69 14.09
CA HIS A 92 1.43 30.53 13.98
C HIS A 92 2.22 30.56 12.68
N PRO A 93 3.56 30.75 12.70
CA PRO A 93 4.37 30.74 11.48
C PRO A 93 4.42 29.39 10.79
N SER A 94 4.12 28.30 11.47
CA SER A 94 4.00 26.97 10.90
C SER A 94 2.79 26.80 9.97
N LEU A 95 1.74 27.60 10.16
CA LEU A 95 0.55 27.55 9.32
C LEU A 95 0.80 28.39 8.05
N VAL A 96 0.81 27.76 6.87
CA VAL A 96 1.22 28.41 5.61
C VAL A 96 0.13 28.50 4.55
N ILE A 97 -0.90 27.66 4.64
CA ILE A 97 -1.99 27.60 3.68
C ILE A 97 -3.33 27.52 4.41
N TYR A 98 -4.29 28.36 4.01
CA TYR A 98 -5.71 28.17 4.30
C TYR A 98 -6.43 27.66 3.07
N ASN A 99 -7.31 26.69 3.25
CA ASN A 99 -8.15 26.17 2.17
C ASN A 99 -9.63 26.22 2.57
N LEU A 100 -10.51 26.60 1.63
CA LEU A 100 -11.92 26.75 1.94
C LEU A 100 -12.67 25.41 1.91
N HIS A 101 -12.36 24.54 0.96
CA HIS A 101 -13.11 23.33 0.69
C HIS A 101 -12.20 22.16 0.40
N ASN A 102 -12.71 20.96 0.64
CA ASN A 102 -12.11 19.72 0.18
C ASN A 102 -13.02 19.08 -0.87
N GLU A 103 -12.47 18.75 -2.04
CA GLU A 103 -13.14 18.00 -3.12
C GLU A 103 -14.53 18.53 -3.51
N ARG A 104 -14.70 19.82 -3.50
CA ARG A 104 -15.96 20.42 -3.86
C ARG A 104 -16.15 20.44 -5.37
N GLY A 105 -17.09 19.65 -5.88
CA GLY A 105 -17.39 19.53 -7.31
C GLY A 105 -18.08 20.76 -7.97
N ALA A 106 -18.27 21.87 -7.25
CA ALA A 106 -18.99 23.03 -7.73
C ALA A 106 -18.06 24.20 -8.08
N TRP A 107 -18.43 24.97 -9.12
CA TRP A 107 -17.76 26.21 -9.45
C TRP A 107 -17.89 27.24 -8.33
N PRO A 108 -16.87 28.09 -8.09
CA PRO A 108 -16.96 29.19 -7.13
C PRO A 108 -18.10 30.14 -7.47
N GLN A 109 -18.87 30.48 -6.44
CA GLN A 109 -19.96 31.45 -6.51
C GLN A 109 -19.52 32.81 -5.95
N VAL A 110 -20.33 33.86 -6.14
CA VAL A 110 -20.05 35.20 -5.59
C VAL A 110 -19.78 35.18 -4.08
N GLN A 111 -20.47 34.29 -3.35
CA GLN A 111 -20.28 34.10 -1.92
C GLN A 111 -18.92 33.49 -1.60
N ASP A 112 -18.40 32.59 -2.41
CA ASP A 112 -17.09 31.98 -2.22
C ASP A 112 -15.97 33.01 -2.43
N TYR A 113 -16.07 33.82 -3.49
CA TYR A 113 -15.16 34.96 -3.70
C TYR A 113 -15.19 35.97 -2.54
N ALA A 114 -16.40 36.26 -2.01
CA ALA A 114 -16.54 37.14 -0.85
C ALA A 114 -15.91 36.53 0.39
N GLN A 115 -16.04 35.21 0.63
CA GLN A 115 -15.37 34.52 1.72
C GLN A 115 -13.84 34.54 1.58
N MET A 116 -13.32 34.32 0.39
CA MET A 116 -11.88 34.38 0.13
C MET A 116 -11.32 35.78 0.38
N ARG A 117 -12.00 36.84 -0.11
CA ARG A 117 -11.59 38.23 0.19
C ARG A 117 -11.59 38.52 1.68
N MET A 118 -12.62 38.10 2.39
CA MET A 118 -12.74 38.26 3.84
C MET A 118 -11.59 37.52 4.56
N ALA A 119 -11.36 36.26 4.23
CA ALA A 119 -10.30 35.45 4.80
C ALA A 119 -8.92 36.11 4.58
N HIS A 120 -8.63 36.50 3.36
CA HIS A 120 -7.39 37.18 3.01
C HIS A 120 -7.22 38.52 3.71
N SER A 121 -8.32 39.28 3.95
CA SER A 121 -8.25 40.53 4.72
C SER A 121 -7.95 40.32 6.20
N LEU A 122 -8.27 39.17 6.77
CA LEU A 122 -7.95 38.80 8.16
C LEU A 122 -6.51 38.37 8.34
N ASP A 123 -5.96 37.72 7.32
CA ASP A 123 -4.57 37.30 7.23
C ASP A 123 -4.08 37.30 5.78
N PRO A 124 -3.42 38.40 5.32
CA PRO A 124 -2.93 38.48 3.95
C PRO A 124 -1.61 37.73 3.73
N THR A 125 -1.04 37.10 4.75
CA THR A 125 0.33 36.57 4.72
C THR A 125 0.41 35.11 4.30
N ARG A 126 -0.71 34.47 4.09
CA ARG A 126 -0.82 33.03 3.74
C ARG A 126 -1.36 32.84 2.33
N ILE A 127 -1.02 31.73 1.74
CA ILE A 127 -1.72 31.25 0.54
C ILE A 127 -3.15 30.90 0.95
N LEU A 128 -4.13 31.32 0.16
CA LEU A 128 -5.54 30.97 0.36
C LEU A 128 -6.06 30.30 -0.89
N THR A 129 -6.42 29.02 -0.77
CA THR A 129 -6.98 28.22 -1.88
C THR A 129 -8.49 28.04 -1.72
N TYR A 130 -9.18 27.94 -2.86
CA TYR A 130 -10.61 27.68 -2.89
C TYR A 130 -10.95 26.24 -2.53
N ASN A 131 -10.19 25.30 -3.07
CA ASN A 131 -10.54 23.89 -2.98
C ASN A 131 -9.28 23.00 -3.03
N SER A 132 -9.13 22.14 -2.03
CA SER A 132 -8.18 21.04 -2.07
C SER A 132 -8.85 19.90 -2.81
N SER A 133 -8.34 19.54 -3.98
CA SER A 133 -8.99 18.56 -4.83
C SER A 133 -8.11 18.17 -5.99
N ASN A 134 -8.51 17.15 -6.67
CA ASN A 134 -8.00 16.65 -7.93
C ASN A 134 -7.84 17.77 -8.96
N GLY A 135 -6.72 18.44 -8.92
CA GLY A 135 -6.24 19.30 -9.98
C GLY A 135 -5.97 18.45 -11.20
N GLU A 136 -7.04 17.90 -11.76
CA GLU A 136 -6.97 17.02 -12.88
C GLU A 136 -6.50 17.77 -14.09
N ASN A 137 -5.73 17.08 -14.86
CA ASN A 137 -5.22 17.46 -16.16
C ASN A 137 -5.05 18.98 -16.38
N PRO A 138 -3.83 19.52 -16.25
CA PRO A 138 -3.53 20.94 -16.41
C PRO A 138 -4.03 21.52 -17.74
N GLU A 139 -4.20 20.70 -18.73
CA GLU A 139 -4.64 21.08 -20.08
C GLU A 139 -6.17 21.23 -20.20
N ASN A 140 -6.92 20.87 -19.17
CA ASN A 140 -8.37 20.96 -19.23
C ASN A 140 -8.89 22.24 -18.55
N GLU A 141 -9.31 23.22 -19.32
CA GLU A 141 -9.92 24.47 -18.83
C GLU A 141 -11.10 24.24 -17.87
N ALA A 142 -11.79 23.09 -17.98
CA ALA A 142 -12.88 22.72 -17.09
C ALA A 142 -12.45 22.61 -15.61
N ASN A 143 -11.17 22.52 -15.32
CA ASN A 143 -10.62 22.36 -13.97
C ASN A 143 -10.11 23.67 -13.34
N ALA A 144 -10.26 24.81 -14.00
CA ALA A 144 -9.85 26.11 -13.46
C ALA A 144 -10.47 26.41 -12.07
N ARG A 145 -11.65 25.88 -11.77
CA ARG A 145 -12.31 26.03 -10.47
C ARG A 145 -11.48 25.48 -9.30
N PHE A 146 -10.66 24.47 -9.53
CA PHE A 146 -9.84 23.86 -8.48
C PHE A 146 -8.53 24.62 -8.24
N LYS A 147 -8.19 25.51 -9.17
CA LYS A 147 -6.94 26.29 -9.12
C LYS A 147 -7.13 27.68 -8.52
N LEU A 148 -8.37 28.08 -8.25
CA LEU A 148 -8.66 29.43 -7.73
C LEU A 148 -7.94 29.65 -6.38
N HIS A 149 -7.08 30.67 -6.33
CA HIS A 149 -6.31 31.01 -5.14
C HIS A 149 -5.94 32.47 -5.06
N LEU A 150 -5.47 32.88 -3.90
CA LEU A 150 -4.86 34.18 -3.60
C LEU A 150 -3.45 33.93 -3.05
N MET A 151 -2.48 34.69 -3.56
CA MET A 151 -1.10 34.64 -3.08
C MET A 151 -0.92 35.60 -1.89
N PRO A 152 0.11 35.38 -1.06
CA PRO A 152 0.42 36.27 0.07
C PRO A 152 0.59 37.72 -0.38
N ASN A 153 -0.13 38.62 0.31
CA ASN A 153 -0.14 40.07 0.08
C ASN A 153 -0.59 40.48 -1.34
N ASP A 154 -1.31 39.62 -2.02
CA ASP A 154 -1.89 39.88 -3.35
C ASP A 154 -3.40 39.63 -3.32
N THR A 155 -4.18 40.62 -3.75
CA THR A 155 -5.65 40.54 -3.79
C THR A 155 -6.19 40.05 -5.14
N THR A 156 -5.30 39.73 -6.07
CA THR A 156 -5.64 39.18 -7.38
C THR A 156 -6.07 37.72 -7.24
N PHE A 157 -7.23 37.39 -7.79
CA PHE A 157 -7.64 36.01 -7.92
C PHE A 157 -6.96 35.36 -9.13
N TYR A 158 -6.26 34.28 -8.88
CA TYR A 158 -5.66 33.46 -9.90
C TYR A 158 -6.45 32.15 -10.05
N ASP A 159 -6.71 31.75 -11.27
CA ASP A 159 -7.33 30.48 -11.67
C ASP A 159 -6.37 29.56 -12.43
N TYR A 160 -5.07 29.86 -12.36
CA TYR A 160 -3.97 29.09 -12.90
C TYR A 160 -2.78 29.15 -11.94
N GLY A 161 -1.79 28.29 -12.12
CA GLY A 161 -0.54 28.33 -11.35
C GLY A 161 -0.61 27.65 -9.98
N TRP A 162 -1.75 27.06 -9.62
CA TRP A 162 -1.90 26.22 -8.44
C TRP A 162 -2.51 24.88 -8.83
N TYR A 163 -1.84 23.80 -8.45
CA TYR A 163 -2.31 22.44 -8.63
C TYR A 163 -2.36 21.75 -7.28
N ASP A 164 -3.52 21.31 -6.86
CA ASP A 164 -3.70 20.47 -5.68
C ASP A 164 -4.26 19.11 -6.13
N ARG A 165 -3.45 18.08 -5.97
CA ARG A 165 -3.77 16.75 -6.41
C ARG A 165 -4.01 15.82 -5.23
N HIS A 166 -5.02 14.96 -5.38
CA HIS A 166 -5.31 13.89 -4.45
C HIS A 166 -4.99 12.53 -5.07
N HIS A 167 -4.20 11.75 -4.37
CA HIS A 167 -3.87 10.37 -4.71
C HIS A 167 -3.84 9.53 -3.44
N ALA A 168 -4.98 9.46 -2.77
CA ALA A 168 -5.09 8.89 -1.45
C ALA A 168 -5.46 7.42 -1.47
N GLY A 169 -4.72 6.58 -0.73
CA GLY A 169 -5.01 5.17 -0.49
C GLY A 169 -5.17 4.34 -1.76
N GLY A 170 -4.60 4.81 -2.84
CA GLY A 170 -4.87 4.29 -4.17
C GLY A 170 -4.37 2.87 -4.39
N PRO A 171 -4.99 2.19 -5.35
CA PRO A 171 -4.63 0.83 -5.76
C PRO A 171 -3.23 0.75 -6.38
N GLY A 172 -2.68 1.88 -6.76
CA GLY A 172 -1.35 1.98 -7.33
C GLY A 172 -0.21 1.54 -6.42
N CYS A 173 -0.47 1.39 -5.14
CA CYS A 173 0.55 1.04 -4.17
C CYS A 173 1.15 -0.36 -4.34
N TYR A 174 0.43 -1.28 -4.96
CA TYR A 174 0.86 -2.68 -5.10
C TYR A 174 1.26 -3.07 -6.52
N HIS A 175 1.60 -2.14 -7.39
CA HIS A 175 1.98 -2.48 -8.74
C HIS A 175 3.43 -2.12 -9.06
N ASP A 176 3.95 -2.74 -10.09
CA ASP A 176 5.34 -2.61 -10.50
C ASP A 176 5.75 -1.19 -10.91
N ASN A 177 4.79 -0.34 -11.26
CA ASN A 177 5.07 1.04 -11.67
C ASN A 177 5.80 1.86 -10.60
N LEU A 178 5.67 1.50 -9.33
CA LEU A 178 6.42 2.13 -8.25
C LEU A 178 7.93 1.91 -8.35
N TYR A 179 8.37 0.93 -9.12
CA TYR A 179 9.76 0.59 -9.29
C TYR A 179 10.41 1.28 -10.50
N TRP A 180 9.59 1.82 -11.41
CA TRP A 180 10.06 2.53 -12.58
C TRP A 180 10.43 3.97 -12.24
N GLY A 181 11.02 4.68 -13.21
CA GLY A 181 11.33 6.09 -13.06
C GLY A 181 10.11 7.00 -13.08
N LYS A 182 10.36 8.30 -12.96
CA LYS A 182 9.37 9.37 -12.82
C LYS A 182 8.24 9.36 -13.85
N ASP A 183 8.51 8.98 -15.08
CA ASP A 183 7.54 9.06 -16.18
C ASP A 183 6.39 8.06 -16.06
N ASN A 184 6.51 7.11 -15.13
CA ASN A 184 5.46 6.16 -14.83
C ASN A 184 4.45 6.67 -13.80
N TYR A 185 4.75 7.75 -13.10
CA TYR A 185 3.94 8.27 -12.02
C TYR A 185 3.42 9.68 -12.25
N HIS A 186 4.21 10.53 -12.91
CA HIS A 186 3.88 11.92 -13.14
C HIS A 186 3.75 12.23 -14.62
N ARG A 187 2.56 12.65 -15.01
CA ARG A 187 2.23 13.01 -16.41
C ARG A 187 2.15 14.51 -16.63
N PHE A 188 2.37 15.32 -15.61
CA PHE A 188 2.23 16.75 -15.73
C PHE A 188 3.39 17.34 -16.51
N SER A 189 3.06 18.28 -17.38
CA SER A 189 4.07 19.15 -17.94
C SER A 189 4.71 19.94 -16.83
N ASP A 190 6.02 20.10 -16.90
CA ASP A 190 6.76 20.88 -15.95
C ASP A 190 6.63 22.36 -16.32
N HIS A 191 5.53 22.97 -15.93
CA HIS A 191 5.36 24.40 -15.94
C HIS A 191 6.01 24.95 -14.68
N LYS A 192 7.26 25.42 -14.78
CA LYS A 192 8.07 25.89 -13.65
C LYS A 192 7.51 27.12 -12.92
N ASP A 193 6.52 27.76 -13.45
CA ASP A 193 5.77 28.86 -12.89
C ASP A 193 4.51 28.44 -12.11
N GLU A 194 4.19 27.14 -12.09
CA GLU A 194 3.08 26.57 -11.34
C GLU A 194 3.54 25.90 -10.06
N ILE A 195 2.75 26.02 -9.00
CA ILE A 195 2.93 25.28 -7.74
C ILE A 195 2.15 23.99 -7.85
N ILE A 196 2.85 22.87 -7.83
CA ILE A 196 2.26 21.53 -7.86
C ILE A 196 2.31 20.95 -6.44
N TYR A 197 1.15 20.88 -5.83
CA TYR A 197 0.94 20.37 -4.48
C TYR A 197 0.18 19.04 -4.53
N TRP A 198 0.72 18.04 -3.86
CA TRP A 198 0.01 16.78 -3.63
C TRP A 198 -0.60 16.82 -2.24
N GLY A 199 -1.81 17.35 -2.14
CA GLY A 199 -2.49 17.61 -0.87
C GLY A 199 -2.95 16.34 -0.16
N GLU A 200 -3.18 15.27 -0.94
CA GLU A 200 -3.47 13.96 -0.40
C GLU A 200 -2.62 12.89 -1.12
N ASP A 201 -1.51 12.52 -0.52
CA ASP A 201 -0.67 11.42 -1.00
C ASP A 201 -0.92 10.18 -0.16
N GLY A 202 -1.49 9.15 -0.80
CA GLY A 202 -2.11 8.03 -0.11
C GLY A 202 -1.16 7.03 0.54
N ALA A 203 -1.64 6.43 1.62
CA ALA A 203 -1.00 5.32 2.32
C ALA A 203 -1.83 4.03 2.19
N ILE A 204 -1.16 2.89 2.36
CA ILE A 204 -1.83 1.59 2.49
C ILE A 204 -2.40 1.47 3.90
N GLY A 205 -3.67 1.07 4.01
CA GLY A 205 -4.31 0.84 5.28
C GLY A 205 -3.75 -0.38 6.00
N THR A 206 -3.28 -0.19 7.23
CA THR A 206 -2.76 -1.26 8.09
C THR A 206 -3.32 -1.14 9.50
N PRO A 207 -3.36 -2.23 10.29
CA PRO A 207 -3.76 -2.16 11.69
C PRO A 207 -2.90 -1.17 12.48
N PRO A 208 -3.45 -0.55 13.53
CA PRO A 208 -2.69 0.27 14.45
C PRO A 208 -1.72 -0.58 15.30
N ARG A 209 -0.84 0.06 16.04
CA ARG A 209 0.09 -0.58 16.98
C ARG A 209 -0.66 -1.09 18.21
N LEU A 210 -1.45 -2.15 18.03
CA LEU A 210 -2.42 -2.65 19.00
C LEU A 210 -1.84 -2.91 20.39
N GLN A 211 -0.60 -3.42 20.46
CA GLN A 211 0.03 -3.67 21.76
C GLN A 211 0.38 -2.37 22.48
N LEU A 212 0.92 -1.38 21.78
CA LEU A 212 1.24 -0.08 22.37
C LEU A 212 -0.02 0.63 22.88
N ILE A 213 -1.08 0.60 22.06
CA ILE A 213 -2.39 1.16 22.44
C ILE A 213 -2.96 0.45 23.67
N ARG A 214 -2.93 -0.88 23.69
CA ARG A 214 -3.35 -1.68 24.84
C ARG A 214 -2.60 -1.30 26.11
N ASP A 215 -1.29 -1.18 26.02
CA ASP A 215 -0.45 -0.86 27.16
C ASP A 215 -0.73 0.55 27.69
N GLU A 216 -0.97 1.55 26.84
CA GLU A 216 -1.45 2.88 27.26
C GLU A 216 -2.83 2.83 27.94
N ILE A 217 -3.78 2.06 27.37
CA ILE A 217 -5.11 1.89 27.97
C ILE A 217 -5.01 1.30 29.39
N LEU A 218 -4.18 0.26 29.54
CA LEU A 218 -3.98 -0.38 30.86
C LEU A 218 -3.29 0.57 31.84
N GLN A 219 -2.28 1.30 31.38
CA GLN A 219 -1.56 2.27 32.21
C GLN A 219 -2.45 3.44 32.66
N SER A 220 -3.35 3.89 31.80
CA SER A 220 -4.30 4.98 32.12
C SER A 220 -5.39 4.54 33.10
N GLY A 221 -5.62 3.23 33.23
CA GLY A 221 -6.75 2.66 34.01
C GLY A 221 -8.12 2.89 33.35
N THR A 222 -8.19 3.48 32.16
CA THR A 222 -9.45 3.82 31.46
C THR A 222 -9.84 2.68 30.51
N THR A 223 -10.21 1.53 31.07
CA THR A 223 -10.51 0.33 30.28
C THR A 223 -11.98 0.20 29.88
N SER A 224 -12.87 1.04 30.42
CA SER A 224 -14.33 0.92 30.25
C SER A 224 -14.91 1.72 29.07
N GLY A 225 -14.12 2.57 28.43
CA GLY A 225 -14.53 3.29 27.22
C GLY A 225 -14.78 2.31 26.06
N TRP A 226 -15.81 2.57 25.24
CA TRP A 226 -16.15 1.68 24.11
C TRP A 226 -14.97 1.45 23.14
N GLU A 227 -14.19 2.48 22.91
CA GLU A 227 -13.02 2.42 22.05
C GLU A 227 -11.89 1.62 22.71
N ALA A 228 -11.64 1.83 23.99
CA ALA A 228 -10.66 1.05 24.75
C ALA A 228 -11.00 -0.44 24.75
N MET A 229 -12.26 -0.78 25.02
CA MET A 229 -12.73 -2.17 24.98
C MET A 229 -12.57 -2.80 23.60
N ASP A 230 -12.73 -2.02 22.54
CA ASP A 230 -12.57 -2.49 21.16
C ASP A 230 -11.11 -2.78 20.83
N TYR A 231 -10.18 -1.91 21.22
CA TYR A 231 -8.75 -2.16 21.03
C TYR A 231 -8.27 -3.36 21.82
N MET A 232 -8.75 -3.54 23.07
CA MET A 232 -8.45 -4.71 23.89
C MET A 232 -8.88 -6.01 23.20
N LYS A 233 -10.13 -6.07 22.71
CA LYS A 233 -10.65 -7.25 21.99
C LYS A 233 -9.90 -7.51 20.69
N TRP A 234 -9.47 -6.46 20.00
CA TRP A 234 -8.71 -6.58 18.77
C TRP A 234 -7.31 -7.15 19.05
N TYR A 235 -6.66 -6.62 20.08
CA TYR A 235 -5.39 -7.18 20.55
C TYR A 235 -5.52 -8.66 20.92
N ASP A 236 -6.52 -9.01 21.74
CA ASP A 236 -6.75 -10.38 22.22
C ASP A 236 -6.97 -11.36 21.05
N ALA A 237 -7.69 -10.94 20.00
CA ALA A 237 -7.90 -11.76 18.82
C ALA A 237 -6.59 -12.08 18.10
N TYR A 238 -5.71 -11.09 17.92
CA TYR A 238 -4.43 -11.29 17.26
C TYR A 238 -3.46 -12.11 18.14
N ASP A 239 -3.37 -11.80 19.43
CA ASP A 239 -2.53 -12.54 20.37
C ASP A 239 -2.93 -14.02 20.45
N SER A 240 -4.24 -14.27 20.58
CA SER A 240 -4.78 -15.63 20.57
C SER A 240 -4.45 -16.36 19.27
N PHE A 241 -4.60 -15.70 18.12
CA PHE A 241 -4.30 -16.32 16.84
C PHE A 241 -2.82 -16.70 16.72
N LEU A 242 -1.92 -15.78 17.05
CA LEU A 242 -0.47 -16.03 16.97
C LEU A 242 -0.06 -17.23 17.81
N LYS A 243 -0.59 -17.33 19.04
CA LYS A 243 -0.27 -18.40 20.00
C LYS A 243 -0.81 -19.77 19.59
N HIS A 244 -2.05 -19.81 19.05
CA HIS A 244 -2.73 -21.09 18.80
C HIS A 244 -2.55 -21.63 17.37
N ASN A 245 -2.06 -20.80 16.43
CA ASN A 245 -1.91 -21.18 15.02
C ASN A 245 -0.45 -21.31 14.57
N GLY A 246 0.51 -21.38 15.50
CA GLY A 246 1.92 -21.61 15.18
C GLY A 246 2.67 -20.41 14.61
N PHE A 247 2.09 -19.20 14.70
CA PHE A 247 2.71 -17.98 14.17
C PHE A 247 3.65 -17.28 15.16
N ALA A 248 3.69 -17.69 16.43
CA ALA A 248 4.50 -17.05 17.45
C ALA A 248 6.03 -17.11 17.17
N LYS A 249 6.50 -18.07 16.34
CA LYS A 249 7.90 -18.10 15.89
C LYS A 249 8.19 -16.99 14.88
N ALA A 250 7.23 -16.69 13.99
CA ALA A 250 7.36 -15.65 12.97
C ALA A 250 7.14 -14.26 13.58
N PHE A 251 6.14 -14.14 14.44
CA PHE A 251 5.74 -12.91 15.10
C PHE A 251 5.57 -13.20 16.60
N PRO A 252 6.60 -13.00 17.42
CA PRO A 252 6.57 -13.32 18.85
C PRO A 252 5.51 -12.55 19.63
N THR A 253 5.21 -11.33 19.22
CA THR A 253 4.23 -10.44 19.82
C THR A 253 3.26 -9.87 18.79
N VAL A 254 2.12 -9.35 19.26
CA VAL A 254 1.18 -8.61 18.40
C VAL A 254 1.86 -7.36 17.82
N ASP A 255 2.77 -6.74 18.57
CA ASP A 255 3.53 -5.59 18.07
C ASP A 255 4.46 -5.95 16.92
N ASP A 256 5.13 -7.11 16.97
CA ASP A 256 5.96 -7.58 15.85
C ASP A 256 5.13 -7.75 14.57
N LEU A 257 3.92 -8.30 14.67
CA LEU A 257 3.02 -8.46 13.53
C LEU A 257 2.53 -7.10 13.00
N THR A 258 1.96 -6.25 13.87
CA THR A 258 1.38 -4.97 13.42
C THR A 258 2.45 -4.02 12.91
N ARG A 259 3.66 -4.04 13.48
CA ARG A 259 4.82 -3.29 13.01
C ARG A 259 5.31 -3.79 11.64
N ALA A 260 5.35 -5.10 11.43
CA ALA A 260 5.70 -5.67 10.12
C ALA A 260 4.68 -5.25 9.03
N MET A 261 3.38 -5.22 9.37
CA MET A 261 2.35 -4.67 8.47
C MET A 261 2.58 -3.18 8.19
N GLY A 262 2.87 -2.39 9.22
CA GLY A 262 3.22 -0.99 9.09
C GLY A 262 4.45 -0.76 8.20
N ASN A 263 5.43 -1.63 8.26
CA ASN A 263 6.63 -1.58 7.40
C ASN A 263 6.27 -1.78 5.92
N VAL A 264 5.28 -2.62 5.59
CA VAL A 264 4.77 -2.75 4.23
C VAL A 264 4.15 -1.44 3.76
N ALA A 265 3.28 -0.82 4.58
CA ALA A 265 2.70 0.48 4.27
C ALA A 265 3.77 1.56 4.08
N PHE A 266 4.77 1.61 4.97
CA PHE A 266 5.86 2.59 4.90
C PHE A 266 6.75 2.39 3.67
N TYR A 267 6.99 1.16 3.27
CA TYR A 267 7.72 0.87 2.05
C TYR A 267 7.00 1.44 0.82
N TYR A 268 5.71 1.13 0.65
CA TYR A 268 4.96 1.60 -0.51
C TYR A 268 4.75 3.12 -0.50
N GLN A 269 4.43 3.71 0.66
CA GLN A 269 4.35 5.16 0.80
C GLN A 269 5.68 5.83 0.47
N GLY A 270 6.78 5.28 0.95
CA GLY A 270 8.11 5.74 0.63
C GLY A 270 8.44 5.67 -0.86
N ARG A 271 8.02 4.61 -1.55
CA ARG A 271 8.19 4.51 -3.02
C ARG A 271 7.37 5.55 -3.79
N VAL A 272 6.17 5.88 -3.32
CA VAL A 272 5.38 6.99 -3.88
C VAL A 272 6.10 8.32 -3.69
N ILE A 273 6.55 8.62 -2.47
CA ILE A 273 7.34 9.81 -2.16
C ILE A 273 8.61 9.89 -3.02
N GLU A 274 9.31 8.79 -3.19
CA GLU A 274 10.48 8.73 -4.07
C GLU A 274 10.14 9.13 -5.50
N ASN A 275 9.05 8.60 -6.07
CA ASN A 275 8.60 8.94 -7.42
C ASN A 275 8.23 10.43 -7.55
N ILE A 276 7.53 10.98 -6.55
CA ILE A 276 7.23 12.42 -6.47
C ILE A 276 8.53 13.24 -6.54
N ARG A 277 9.51 12.88 -5.74
CA ARG A 277 10.74 13.66 -5.58
C ARG A 277 11.72 13.53 -6.75
N ILE A 278 11.79 12.37 -7.41
CA ILE A 278 12.62 12.20 -8.61
C ILE A 278 12.01 12.83 -9.87
N SER A 279 10.70 13.16 -9.84
CA SER A 279 10.02 13.76 -11.00
C SER A 279 10.52 15.18 -11.33
N ASN A 280 10.99 15.92 -10.33
CA ASN A 280 11.39 17.32 -10.41
C ASN A 280 10.25 18.28 -10.85
N THR A 281 9.00 17.87 -10.68
CA THR A 281 7.81 18.65 -11.06
C THR A 281 6.95 19.04 -9.87
N VAL A 282 7.02 18.31 -8.76
CA VAL A 282 6.18 18.52 -7.57
C VAL A 282 6.92 19.40 -6.57
N ASP A 283 6.27 20.45 -6.10
CA ASP A 283 6.84 21.42 -5.15
C ASP A 283 6.59 21.03 -3.70
N ALA A 284 5.44 20.43 -3.41
CA ALA A 284 5.08 19.98 -2.07
C ALA A 284 4.13 18.78 -2.09
N TYR A 285 4.11 18.05 -0.98
CA TYR A 285 3.13 16.96 -0.74
C TYR A 285 2.80 16.87 0.74
N ALA A 286 1.58 16.41 1.04
CA ALA A 286 1.17 15.99 2.36
C ALA A 286 0.62 14.55 2.30
N VAL A 287 1.02 13.73 3.26
CA VAL A 287 0.49 12.36 3.34
C VAL A 287 -0.97 12.39 3.80
N ASN A 288 -1.83 11.75 3.05
CA ASN A 288 -3.22 11.54 3.43
C ASN A 288 -3.40 10.18 4.08
N GLY A 289 -4.29 10.25 5.07
CA GLY A 289 -4.38 9.41 6.18
C GLY A 289 -3.14 9.57 7.05
N TRP A 290 -2.95 10.73 7.69
CA TRP A 290 -1.90 10.89 8.69
C TRP A 290 -2.14 9.97 9.88
N GLU A 291 -3.32 10.04 10.49
CA GLU A 291 -3.74 9.10 11.53
C GLU A 291 -4.79 8.12 11.05
N SER A 292 -4.73 6.91 11.55
CA SER A 292 -5.81 5.93 11.41
C SER A 292 -7.04 6.38 12.18
N MET A 293 -8.16 6.34 11.53
CA MET A 293 -9.45 6.59 12.15
C MET A 293 -10.27 5.31 12.15
N LYS A 294 -10.68 4.88 13.35
CA LYS A 294 -11.39 3.62 13.52
C LYS A 294 -12.67 3.50 12.68
N LEU A 295 -13.34 4.61 12.44
CA LEU A 295 -14.61 4.63 11.72
C LEU A 295 -14.46 4.83 10.21
N GLU A 296 -13.36 5.40 9.74
CA GLU A 296 -13.20 5.78 8.35
C GLU A 296 -12.26 4.82 7.60
N ASN A 297 -11.04 4.65 8.05
CA ASN A 297 -10.08 3.78 7.37
C ASN A 297 -8.86 3.44 8.22
N HIS A 298 -8.03 2.52 7.74
CA HIS A 298 -6.75 2.15 8.31
C HIS A 298 -5.55 2.80 7.59
N SER A 299 -5.78 3.77 6.71
CA SER A 299 -4.72 4.32 5.85
C SER A 299 -3.61 5.08 6.59
N GLY A 300 -3.83 5.46 7.87
CA GLY A 300 -2.90 6.28 8.62
C GLY A 300 -1.46 5.78 8.67
N ILE A 301 -0.54 6.73 8.57
CA ILE A 301 0.89 6.54 8.81
C ILE A 301 1.17 6.33 10.30
N VAL A 302 0.43 7.03 11.13
CA VAL A 302 0.40 6.82 12.58
C VAL A 302 -0.96 6.29 13.00
N ASP A 303 -1.04 5.70 14.18
CA ASP A 303 -2.30 5.32 14.80
C ASP A 303 -2.95 6.49 15.56
N ASN A 304 -4.10 6.23 16.20
CA ASN A 304 -4.84 7.25 16.97
C ASN A 304 -4.03 7.83 18.14
N TYR A 305 -3.04 7.09 18.63
CA TYR A 305 -2.14 7.52 19.69
C TYR A 305 -0.86 8.16 19.15
N ARG A 306 -0.78 8.35 17.82
CA ARG A 306 0.35 8.96 17.10
C ARG A 306 1.64 8.12 17.12
N TYR A 307 1.52 6.82 17.38
CA TYR A 307 2.64 5.92 17.14
C TYR A 307 2.80 5.67 15.64
N PRO A 308 4.01 5.82 15.08
CA PRO A 308 4.31 5.34 13.74
C PRO A 308 3.98 3.85 13.63
N LYS A 309 3.25 3.46 12.60
CA LYS A 309 2.79 2.06 12.44
C LYS A 309 3.92 1.10 12.10
N GLY A 310 4.96 1.58 11.41
CA GLY A 310 6.16 0.82 11.07
C GLY A 310 7.42 1.43 11.67
N ASP A 311 8.56 0.84 11.33
CA ASP A 311 9.88 1.35 11.68
C ASP A 311 10.13 2.66 10.91
N VAL A 312 10.47 3.70 11.63
CA VAL A 312 10.60 5.06 11.10
C VAL A 312 11.55 5.12 9.90
N GLU A 313 12.64 4.39 9.96
CA GLU A 313 13.71 4.37 8.96
C GLU A 313 13.22 3.87 7.59
N VAL A 314 12.22 2.99 7.57
CA VAL A 314 11.66 2.44 6.32
C VAL A 314 11.08 3.54 5.44
N MET A 315 10.44 4.55 6.04
CA MET A 315 9.85 5.68 5.31
C MET A 315 10.79 6.89 5.28
N ALA A 316 11.45 7.21 6.40
CA ALA A 316 12.30 8.39 6.54
C ALA A 316 13.45 8.43 5.51
N ARG A 317 13.93 7.28 5.07
CA ARG A 317 14.97 7.19 4.03
C ARG A 317 14.59 7.90 2.73
N TYR A 318 13.31 7.89 2.36
CA TYR A 318 12.79 8.52 1.15
C TYR A 318 12.55 10.03 1.32
N ASN A 319 12.57 10.54 2.55
CA ASN A 319 12.45 11.94 2.91
C ASN A 319 13.82 12.63 3.13
N GLN A 320 14.94 11.93 2.92
CA GLN A 320 16.25 12.52 3.06
C GLN A 320 16.46 13.62 2.00
N PRO A 321 17.09 14.77 2.37
CA PRO A 321 17.30 15.87 1.43
C PRO A 321 18.35 15.60 0.34
N LEU A 322 19.09 14.50 0.48
CA LEU A 322 20.07 14.03 -0.49
C LEU A 322 20.18 12.52 -0.42
N PHE A 323 19.72 11.83 -1.46
CA PHE A 323 19.83 10.38 -1.57
C PHE A 323 19.82 9.91 -3.03
N LEU A 324 20.15 8.65 -3.26
CA LEU A 324 20.04 7.99 -4.57
C LEU A 324 18.83 7.05 -4.57
N ALA A 325 17.96 7.22 -5.57
CA ALA A 325 16.86 6.30 -5.84
C ALA A 325 17.30 5.24 -6.84
N VAL A 326 17.21 3.97 -6.44
CA VAL A 326 17.48 2.81 -7.31
C VAL A 326 16.15 2.28 -7.80
N LYS A 327 15.93 2.29 -9.12
CA LYS A 327 14.69 1.86 -9.75
C LYS A 327 14.96 0.63 -10.61
N MET A 328 14.20 -0.43 -10.40
CA MET A 328 14.30 -1.66 -11.17
C MET A 328 12.99 -1.93 -11.89
N ASN A 329 13.07 -2.29 -13.18
CA ASN A 329 11.85 -2.63 -13.93
C ASN A 329 11.24 -3.97 -13.50
N ARG A 330 12.00 -4.85 -12.87
CA ARG A 330 11.56 -6.11 -12.27
C ARG A 330 12.26 -6.32 -10.94
N LYS A 331 11.47 -6.59 -9.90
CA LYS A 331 12.00 -6.94 -8.57
C LYS A 331 11.82 -8.42 -8.23
N VAL A 332 10.87 -9.09 -8.88
CA VAL A 332 10.64 -10.53 -8.78
C VAL A 332 10.83 -11.14 -10.15
N LEU A 333 11.79 -12.05 -10.30
CA LEU A 333 12.17 -12.59 -11.60
C LEU A 333 12.76 -14.00 -11.49
N ASN A 334 12.81 -14.72 -12.62
CA ASN A 334 13.55 -15.98 -12.67
C ASN A 334 15.06 -15.74 -12.59
N VAL A 335 15.74 -16.69 -12.01
CA VAL A 335 17.21 -16.76 -12.14
C VAL A 335 17.56 -16.84 -13.63
N GLY A 336 18.48 -15.99 -14.08
CA GLY A 336 18.87 -15.87 -15.46
C GLY A 336 18.13 -14.81 -16.26
N ASP A 337 17.01 -14.27 -15.76
CA ASP A 337 16.32 -13.13 -16.37
C ASP A 337 17.10 -11.83 -16.10
N THR A 338 16.88 -10.85 -16.96
CA THR A 338 17.48 -9.52 -16.80
C THR A 338 16.53 -8.57 -16.08
N THR A 339 17.04 -7.85 -15.08
CA THR A 339 16.42 -6.62 -14.61
C THR A 339 17.22 -5.41 -15.11
N ILE A 340 16.49 -4.33 -15.41
CA ILE A 340 17.08 -3.05 -15.83
C ILE A 340 17.05 -2.12 -14.62
N VAL A 341 18.21 -1.54 -14.31
CA VAL A 341 18.39 -0.67 -13.15
C VAL A 341 18.67 0.74 -13.60
N ASP A 342 17.83 1.66 -13.18
CA ASP A 342 18.00 3.09 -13.33
C ASP A 342 18.34 3.72 -12.00
N THR A 343 19.10 4.81 -12.00
CA THR A 343 19.49 5.53 -10.78
C THR A 343 19.21 7.01 -10.92
N TYR A 344 18.51 7.54 -9.94
CA TYR A 344 18.20 8.95 -9.84
C TYR A 344 18.85 9.53 -8.57
N ILE A 345 19.06 10.83 -8.56
CA ILE A 345 19.43 11.58 -7.35
C ILE A 345 18.27 12.50 -6.95
N VAL A 346 17.93 12.50 -5.67
CA VAL A 346 17.18 13.59 -5.04
C VAL A 346 18.20 14.51 -4.39
N ASN A 347 18.16 15.80 -4.69
CA ASN A 347 19.22 16.77 -4.36
C ASN A 347 18.67 18.13 -3.93
N GLU A 348 18.21 18.21 -2.69
CA GLU A 348 17.81 19.49 -2.05
C GLU A 348 19.00 20.21 -1.38
N LYS A 349 20.19 19.59 -1.39
CA LYS A 349 21.44 20.18 -0.85
C LYS A 349 22.24 20.97 -1.88
N ASN A 350 21.69 21.16 -3.09
CA ASN A 350 22.35 21.89 -4.17
C ASN A 350 23.75 21.33 -4.53
N LEU A 351 23.92 20.00 -4.45
CA LEU A 351 25.16 19.35 -4.88
C LEU A 351 25.37 19.56 -6.37
N LYS A 352 26.60 19.91 -6.81
CA LYS A 352 26.93 20.20 -8.22
C LYS A 352 28.27 19.58 -8.63
N GLY A 353 28.38 19.25 -9.90
CA GLY A 353 29.66 18.86 -10.53
C GLY A 353 29.74 17.39 -10.88
N ASN A 354 30.96 16.94 -11.14
CA ASN A 354 31.23 15.58 -11.64
C ASN A 354 31.54 14.63 -10.48
N TYR A 355 30.97 13.44 -10.55
CA TYR A 355 31.09 12.37 -9.57
C TYR A 355 31.24 11.02 -10.27
N SER A 356 31.66 10.01 -9.53
CA SER A 356 31.57 8.62 -9.92
C SER A 356 30.33 8.00 -9.24
N LEU A 357 29.45 7.41 -10.03
CA LEU A 357 28.35 6.59 -9.55
C LEU A 357 28.79 5.15 -9.54
N GLN A 358 28.66 4.49 -8.40
CA GLN A 358 28.98 3.08 -8.21
C GLN A 358 27.70 2.32 -7.87
N LEU A 359 27.35 1.30 -8.67
CA LEU A 359 26.26 0.36 -8.40
C LEU A 359 26.88 -0.98 -8.07
N ILE A 360 26.47 -1.57 -6.94
CA ILE A 360 27.06 -2.80 -6.40
C ILE A 360 25.89 -3.75 -6.06
N ALA A 361 25.81 -4.86 -6.81
CA ALA A 361 24.86 -5.92 -6.48
C ALA A 361 25.49 -6.89 -5.48
N LYS A 362 24.78 -7.19 -4.40
CA LYS A 362 25.20 -8.11 -3.33
C LYS A 362 24.11 -9.14 -3.03
N ASP A 363 24.50 -10.36 -2.72
CA ASP A 363 23.58 -11.35 -2.15
C ASP A 363 23.23 -11.07 -0.68
N ALA A 364 22.41 -11.92 -0.08
CA ALA A 364 21.98 -11.79 1.31
C ALA A 364 23.15 -11.91 2.32
N GLU A 365 24.22 -12.59 1.95
CA GLU A 365 25.44 -12.76 2.74
C GLU A 365 26.41 -11.58 2.56
N GLY A 366 26.08 -10.63 1.68
CA GLY A 366 26.91 -9.45 1.39
C GLY A 366 28.02 -9.69 0.34
N THR A 367 28.02 -10.87 -0.31
CA THR A 367 28.97 -11.17 -1.40
C THR A 367 28.68 -10.30 -2.61
N VAL A 368 29.70 -9.66 -3.17
CA VAL A 368 29.56 -8.84 -4.37
C VAL A 368 29.37 -9.73 -5.59
N LEU A 369 28.22 -9.60 -6.25
CA LEU A 369 27.85 -10.35 -7.45
C LEU A 369 28.22 -9.61 -8.74
N ALA A 370 28.08 -8.29 -8.73
CA ALA A 370 28.40 -7.43 -9.86
C ALA A 370 28.67 -6.00 -9.40
N THR A 371 29.44 -5.27 -10.18
CA THR A 371 29.70 -3.83 -9.96
C THR A 371 29.63 -3.10 -11.31
N HIS A 372 29.00 -1.91 -11.28
CA HIS A 372 28.99 -0.98 -12.40
C HIS A 372 29.46 0.38 -11.92
N VAL A 373 30.34 1.03 -12.68
CA VAL A 373 30.88 2.35 -12.35
C VAL A 373 30.75 3.25 -13.55
N SER A 374 30.16 4.44 -13.36
CA SER A 374 30.01 5.45 -14.40
C SER A 374 30.36 6.83 -13.89
N SER A 375 30.80 7.71 -14.82
CA SER A 375 30.99 9.13 -14.52
C SER A 375 29.68 9.85 -14.76
N VAL A 376 29.22 10.63 -13.79
CA VAL A 376 27.94 11.35 -13.85
C VAL A 376 28.14 12.81 -13.50
N HIS A 377 27.27 13.65 -14.05
CA HIS A 377 27.23 15.08 -13.75
C HIS A 377 25.96 15.45 -13.01
N VAL A 378 26.10 15.97 -11.79
CA VAL A 378 24.99 16.46 -10.95
C VAL A 378 24.78 17.93 -11.25
N LYS A 379 23.58 18.29 -11.70
CA LYS A 379 23.25 19.66 -12.14
C LYS A 379 23.06 20.62 -10.98
N GLY A 380 22.31 20.22 -9.96
CA GLY A 380 21.92 21.09 -8.85
C GLY A 380 21.08 22.30 -9.30
N GLY A 381 21.04 23.35 -8.48
CA GLY A 381 20.19 24.52 -8.75
C GLY A 381 18.72 24.16 -8.60
N ASN A 382 17.92 24.40 -9.62
CA ASN A 382 16.48 24.09 -9.67
C ASN A 382 16.18 22.65 -10.12
N VAL A 383 17.21 21.79 -10.20
CA VAL A 383 17.03 20.39 -10.56
C VAL A 383 17.17 19.56 -9.28
N TYR A 384 16.06 19.26 -8.65
CA TYR A 384 15.98 18.48 -7.41
C TYR A 384 15.99 16.97 -7.67
N GLY A 385 15.26 16.50 -8.69
CA GLY A 385 15.24 15.13 -9.17
C GLY A 385 15.97 15.01 -10.49
N GLN A 386 17.01 14.19 -10.57
CA GLN A 386 17.79 14.01 -11.80
C GLN A 386 18.10 12.53 -12.05
N CYS A 387 17.85 12.05 -13.27
CA CYS A 387 18.37 10.76 -13.70
C CYS A 387 19.88 10.86 -13.89
N LEU A 388 20.62 9.98 -13.23
CA LEU A 388 22.09 9.89 -13.33
C LEU A 388 22.54 8.76 -14.25
N GLN A 389 21.86 7.63 -14.25
CA GLN A 389 22.18 6.43 -14.98
C GLN A 389 20.90 5.74 -15.44
N ILE A 390 20.87 5.30 -16.70
CA ILE A 390 19.78 4.51 -17.27
C ILE A 390 20.37 3.19 -17.79
N GLY A 391 19.61 2.10 -17.57
CA GLY A 391 19.76 0.87 -18.31
C GLY A 391 20.93 -0.01 -17.90
N TRP A 392 21.37 0.01 -16.64
CA TRP A 392 22.30 -1.03 -16.20
C TRP A 392 21.57 -2.38 -16.12
N ASN A 393 22.01 -3.34 -16.94
CA ASN A 393 21.44 -4.68 -16.96
C ASN A 393 22.09 -5.55 -15.90
N PHE A 394 21.27 -6.13 -15.00
CA PHE A 394 21.72 -7.09 -14.01
C PHE A 394 20.98 -8.42 -14.17
N VAL A 395 21.71 -9.54 -14.03
CA VAL A 395 21.17 -10.90 -14.16
C VAL A 395 21.52 -11.68 -12.89
N PRO A 396 20.53 -12.00 -12.03
CA PRO A 396 20.76 -12.86 -10.87
C PRO A 396 21.06 -14.29 -11.31
N ARG A 397 22.02 -14.94 -10.61
CA ARG A 397 22.50 -16.28 -10.97
C ARG A 397 22.12 -17.36 -9.96
N ALA A 398 21.47 -16.96 -8.86
CA ALA A 398 21.01 -17.87 -7.80
C ALA A 398 19.69 -17.38 -7.23
N THR A 399 18.93 -18.28 -6.63
CA THR A 399 17.69 -17.95 -5.87
C THR A 399 18.07 -17.15 -4.62
N GLY A 400 17.27 -16.16 -4.31
CA GLY A 400 17.41 -15.35 -3.09
C GLY A 400 17.34 -13.85 -3.35
N TYR A 401 17.56 -13.09 -2.29
CA TYR A 401 17.63 -11.64 -2.34
C TYR A 401 18.93 -11.14 -2.93
N VAL A 402 18.84 -10.11 -3.75
CA VAL A 402 19.98 -9.32 -4.19
C VAL A 402 19.69 -7.86 -3.89
N CYS A 403 20.55 -7.22 -3.10
CA CYS A 403 20.52 -5.78 -2.85
C CYS A 403 21.41 -5.07 -3.88
N ILE A 404 20.89 -4.04 -4.52
CA ILE A 404 21.63 -3.12 -5.39
C ILE A 404 21.89 -1.83 -4.64
N GLU A 405 23.10 -1.65 -4.16
CA GLU A 405 23.57 -0.43 -3.53
C GLU A 405 24.05 0.57 -4.57
N ALA A 406 23.68 1.84 -4.42
CA ALA A 406 24.17 2.96 -5.20
C ALA A 406 24.99 3.91 -4.31
N LYS A 407 26.15 4.36 -4.79
CA LYS A 407 27.02 5.32 -4.10
C LYS A 407 27.48 6.40 -5.07
N LEU A 408 27.31 7.66 -4.69
CA LEU A 408 27.85 8.81 -5.42
C LEU A 408 29.14 9.27 -4.73
N VAL A 409 30.26 9.12 -5.39
CA VAL A 409 31.58 9.33 -4.79
C VAL A 409 32.43 10.35 -5.55
N LYS A 410 33.30 11.06 -4.82
CA LYS A 410 34.34 11.90 -5.41
C LYS A 410 35.62 11.74 -4.60
N GLY A 411 36.65 11.21 -5.24
CA GLY A 411 37.83 10.75 -4.52
C GLY A 411 37.48 9.65 -3.52
N LYS A 412 37.81 9.85 -2.24
CA LYS A 412 37.50 8.89 -1.15
C LYS A 412 36.18 9.20 -0.42
N LYS A 413 35.48 10.28 -0.79
CA LYS A 413 34.30 10.75 -0.06
C LYS A 413 33.02 10.29 -0.76
N THR A 414 32.12 9.67 -0.01
CA THR A 414 30.74 9.40 -0.42
C THR A 414 29.85 10.59 -0.09
N PHE A 415 29.04 11.02 -1.04
CA PHE A 415 28.15 12.19 -0.94
C PHE A 415 26.68 11.80 -0.79
N ALA A 416 26.26 10.77 -1.52
CA ALA A 416 24.90 10.22 -1.44
C ALA A 416 24.93 8.72 -1.59
N THR A 417 23.97 8.06 -0.98
CA THR A 417 23.76 6.61 -1.06
C THR A 417 22.29 6.30 -1.28
N GLY A 418 22.01 5.10 -1.73
CA GLY A 418 20.68 4.53 -1.81
C GLY A 418 20.78 3.06 -2.17
N ASP A 419 19.68 2.35 -2.03
CA ASP A 419 19.62 0.94 -2.37
C ASP A 419 18.17 0.52 -2.68
N ASP A 420 18.04 -0.59 -3.38
CA ASP A 420 16.80 -1.35 -3.49
C ASP A 420 17.13 -2.83 -3.71
N SER A 421 16.18 -3.72 -3.41
CA SER A 421 16.38 -5.16 -3.49
C SER A 421 15.46 -5.81 -4.51
N LEU A 422 15.91 -6.88 -5.11
CA LEU A 422 15.14 -7.82 -5.91
C LEU A 422 15.16 -9.21 -5.27
N PHE A 423 14.22 -10.06 -5.69
CA PHE A 423 14.17 -11.47 -5.31
C PHE A 423 14.12 -12.35 -6.56
N ALA A 424 15.10 -13.22 -6.69
CA ALA A 424 15.19 -14.16 -7.81
C ALA A 424 14.75 -15.57 -7.38
N VAL A 425 14.03 -16.26 -8.26
CA VAL A 425 13.57 -17.63 -8.02
C VAL A 425 14.03 -18.53 -9.16
N SER A 426 14.60 -19.67 -8.82
CA SER A 426 14.78 -20.77 -9.76
C SER A 426 13.68 -21.79 -9.52
N LEU A 427 12.80 -21.98 -10.51
CA LEU A 427 11.71 -22.94 -10.37
C LEU A 427 12.28 -24.33 -10.06
N ASN A 428 11.89 -24.86 -8.91
CA ASN A 428 12.35 -26.14 -8.43
C ASN A 428 11.26 -27.19 -8.59
N THR A 429 11.42 -28.07 -9.56
CA THR A 429 10.52 -29.19 -9.85
C THR A 429 10.92 -30.51 -9.18
N LYS A 430 12.04 -30.52 -8.45
CA LYS A 430 12.51 -31.74 -7.75
C LYS A 430 11.46 -32.22 -6.74
N GLY A 431 11.10 -33.48 -6.83
CA GLY A 431 10.10 -34.10 -5.95
C GLY A 431 8.65 -33.97 -6.43
N ILE A 432 8.42 -33.35 -7.61
CA ILE A 432 7.12 -33.39 -8.25
C ILE A 432 6.97 -34.70 -9.03
N THR A 433 5.81 -35.30 -8.96
CA THR A 433 5.43 -36.48 -9.76
C THR A 433 4.31 -36.13 -10.71
N ALA A 434 4.24 -36.78 -11.88
CA ALA A 434 3.11 -36.69 -12.76
C ALA A 434 1.94 -37.61 -12.30
N ASN A 435 2.11 -38.28 -11.15
CA ASN A 435 1.10 -39.20 -10.59
C ASN A 435 -0.01 -38.41 -9.89
N GLY A 436 -0.86 -37.75 -10.64
CA GLY A 436 -1.98 -36.95 -10.16
C GLY A 436 -3.00 -36.70 -11.26
N SER A 437 -4.00 -35.87 -10.96
CA SER A 437 -5.01 -35.43 -11.91
C SER A 437 -5.25 -33.92 -11.77
N ILE A 438 -5.72 -33.27 -12.84
CA ILE A 438 -6.05 -31.82 -12.84
C ILE A 438 -7.51 -31.64 -13.22
N ALA A 439 -8.28 -30.92 -12.42
CA ALA A 439 -9.63 -30.44 -12.70
C ALA A 439 -9.58 -28.91 -12.92
N ASP A 440 -9.48 -28.50 -14.17
CA ASP A 440 -9.39 -27.07 -14.55
C ASP A 440 -10.01 -26.85 -15.93
N THR A 441 -11.19 -26.26 -15.98
CA THR A 441 -11.92 -26.00 -17.24
C THR A 441 -11.24 -24.97 -18.12
N THR A 442 -10.32 -24.16 -17.58
CA THR A 442 -9.57 -23.15 -18.34
C THR A 442 -8.30 -23.69 -18.97
N GLY A 443 -7.81 -24.83 -18.51
CA GLY A 443 -6.55 -25.42 -18.94
C GLY A 443 -5.29 -24.66 -18.48
N VAL A 444 -5.41 -23.64 -17.67
CA VAL A 444 -4.29 -22.82 -17.19
C VAL A 444 -3.29 -23.67 -16.41
N LEU A 445 -3.79 -24.49 -15.48
CA LEU A 445 -2.95 -25.38 -14.66
C LEU A 445 -2.25 -26.44 -15.52
N SER A 446 -2.99 -27.11 -16.40
CA SER A 446 -2.44 -28.16 -17.29
C SER A 446 -1.37 -27.60 -18.22
N ASN A 447 -1.60 -26.41 -18.80
CA ASN A 447 -0.64 -25.75 -19.67
C ASN A 447 0.64 -25.37 -18.90
N PHE A 448 0.50 -24.82 -17.70
CA PHE A 448 1.68 -24.49 -16.88
C PHE A 448 2.48 -25.75 -16.53
N MET A 449 1.81 -26.83 -16.08
CA MET A 449 2.52 -28.06 -15.73
C MET A 449 3.27 -28.65 -16.94
N LYS A 450 2.72 -28.57 -18.15
CA LYS A 450 3.43 -28.95 -19.38
C LYS A 450 4.68 -28.08 -19.63
N THR A 451 4.61 -26.78 -19.37
CA THR A 451 5.80 -25.90 -19.56
C THR A 451 6.94 -26.25 -18.62
N VAL A 452 6.65 -26.79 -17.43
CA VAL A 452 7.65 -27.26 -16.47
C VAL A 452 7.97 -28.75 -16.58
N GLY A 453 7.45 -29.42 -17.62
CA GLY A 453 7.84 -30.78 -18.00
C GLY A 453 6.95 -31.90 -17.48
N PHE A 454 5.74 -31.60 -17.00
CA PHE A 454 4.81 -32.61 -16.49
C PHE A 454 3.52 -32.64 -17.30
N ASP A 455 3.21 -33.79 -17.89
CA ASP A 455 1.91 -34.03 -18.54
C ASP A 455 1.01 -34.80 -17.57
N ILE A 456 0.13 -34.07 -16.88
CA ILE A 456 -0.76 -34.58 -15.85
C ILE A 456 -2.15 -34.79 -16.48
N PRO A 457 -2.79 -35.96 -16.33
CA PRO A 457 -4.08 -36.22 -16.94
C PRO A 457 -5.18 -35.31 -16.37
N GLU A 458 -6.10 -34.96 -17.26
CA GLU A 458 -7.31 -34.24 -16.87
C GLU A 458 -8.25 -35.16 -16.10
N TYR A 459 -8.76 -34.68 -14.97
CA TYR A 459 -9.83 -35.32 -14.24
C TYR A 459 -11.16 -35.10 -14.96
N LYS A 460 -11.93 -36.17 -15.16
CA LYS A 460 -13.25 -36.08 -15.79
C LYS A 460 -14.39 -36.41 -14.84
N GLU A 461 -14.37 -37.59 -14.25
CA GLU A 461 -15.39 -38.07 -13.30
C GLU A 461 -14.89 -39.31 -12.53
N GLY A 462 -15.57 -39.65 -11.45
CA GLY A 462 -15.30 -40.87 -10.66
C GLY A 462 -14.14 -40.67 -9.68
N THR A 463 -13.42 -41.77 -9.41
CA THR A 463 -12.25 -41.73 -8.52
C THR A 463 -11.04 -41.09 -9.23
N PRO A 464 -10.39 -40.06 -8.66
CA PRO A 464 -9.20 -39.52 -9.25
C PRO A 464 -8.05 -40.51 -9.36
N SER A 465 -7.20 -40.34 -10.36
CA SER A 465 -6.00 -41.15 -10.52
C SER A 465 -4.81 -40.48 -9.82
N GLY A 466 -3.90 -41.28 -9.26
CA GLY A 466 -2.65 -40.82 -8.65
C GLY A 466 -2.79 -40.35 -7.20
N ASP A 467 -1.82 -39.58 -6.75
CA ASP A 467 -1.64 -39.18 -5.33
C ASP A 467 -2.35 -37.89 -4.97
N TYR A 468 -2.64 -37.04 -5.98
CA TYR A 468 -3.28 -35.73 -5.77
C TYR A 468 -4.30 -35.40 -6.88
N LEU A 469 -5.27 -34.58 -6.50
CA LEU A 469 -6.16 -33.88 -7.43
C LEU A 469 -5.96 -32.39 -7.28
N LEU A 470 -5.43 -31.74 -8.33
CA LEU A 470 -5.25 -30.30 -8.39
C LEU A 470 -6.47 -29.64 -9.03
N VAL A 471 -7.14 -28.77 -8.29
CA VAL A 471 -8.39 -28.11 -8.69
C VAL A 471 -8.15 -26.62 -8.95
N GLY A 472 -8.38 -26.21 -10.18
CA GLY A 472 -8.42 -24.82 -10.63
C GLY A 472 -9.84 -24.30 -10.80
N ALA A 473 -10.13 -23.69 -11.95
CA ALA A 473 -11.46 -23.16 -12.30
C ALA A 473 -12.46 -24.31 -12.52
N PHE A 474 -12.88 -24.92 -11.43
CA PHE A 474 -13.81 -26.04 -11.39
C PHE A 474 -14.72 -25.91 -10.16
N GLU A 475 -16.02 -26.02 -10.37
CA GLU A 475 -17.03 -25.91 -9.32
C GLU A 475 -17.34 -27.28 -8.68
N PRO A 476 -17.50 -27.38 -7.34
CA PRO A 476 -17.78 -28.63 -6.69
C PRO A 476 -19.10 -29.26 -7.15
N THR A 477 -20.06 -28.47 -7.58
CA THR A 477 -21.36 -28.92 -8.11
C THR A 477 -21.25 -29.62 -9.46
N GLN A 478 -20.17 -29.44 -10.20
CA GLN A 478 -19.93 -30.08 -11.49
C GLN A 478 -19.69 -31.61 -11.37
N TRP A 479 -19.34 -32.07 -10.18
CA TRP A 479 -19.08 -33.49 -9.95
C TRP A 479 -20.29 -34.31 -9.55
N GLY A 480 -21.40 -33.70 -9.16
CA GLY A 480 -22.61 -34.42 -8.76
C GLY A 480 -22.34 -35.54 -7.72
N SER A 481 -22.72 -36.78 -8.04
CA SER A 481 -22.45 -37.94 -7.17
C SER A 481 -20.97 -38.33 -7.07
N GLY A 482 -20.15 -37.94 -8.04
CA GLY A 482 -18.70 -38.23 -8.05
C GLY A 482 -17.91 -37.60 -6.90
N MET A 483 -18.50 -36.62 -6.24
CA MET A 483 -17.83 -35.98 -5.07
C MET A 483 -17.67 -36.94 -3.89
N SER A 484 -18.61 -37.90 -3.72
CA SER A 484 -18.47 -38.95 -2.70
C SER A 484 -17.23 -39.80 -2.95
N ASP A 485 -16.95 -40.13 -4.21
CA ASP A 485 -15.78 -40.91 -4.60
C ASP A 485 -14.48 -40.18 -4.35
N ILE A 486 -14.46 -38.86 -4.61
CA ILE A 486 -13.29 -38.01 -4.34
C ILE A 486 -13.00 -37.97 -2.84
N MET A 487 -14.01 -37.73 -2.00
CA MET A 487 -13.79 -37.68 -0.55
C MET A 487 -13.38 -39.05 0.01
N GLU A 488 -13.94 -40.15 -0.48
CA GLU A 488 -13.51 -41.49 -0.10
C GLU A 488 -12.05 -41.75 -0.50
N TRP A 489 -11.65 -41.25 -1.68
CA TRP A 489 -10.28 -41.32 -2.16
C TRP A 489 -9.34 -40.46 -1.28
N VAL A 490 -9.73 -39.22 -0.89
CA VAL A 490 -8.94 -38.41 0.06
C VAL A 490 -8.79 -39.15 1.39
N TYR A 491 -9.88 -39.70 1.96
CA TYR A 491 -9.84 -40.42 3.24
C TYR A 491 -8.89 -41.63 3.24
N LYS A 492 -8.62 -42.21 2.05
CA LYS A 492 -7.67 -43.30 1.86
C LYS A 492 -6.20 -42.89 1.86
N GLY A 493 -5.90 -41.59 1.90
CA GLY A 493 -4.54 -41.08 2.04
C GLY A 493 -4.05 -40.17 0.91
N HIS A 494 -4.97 -39.69 0.06
CA HIS A 494 -4.62 -38.82 -1.07
C HIS A 494 -4.87 -37.35 -0.76
N THR A 495 -4.39 -36.44 -1.64
CA THR A 495 -4.43 -35.01 -1.41
C THR A 495 -5.33 -34.30 -2.43
N LEU A 496 -6.29 -33.52 -1.92
CA LEU A 496 -7.09 -32.58 -2.71
C LEU A 496 -6.48 -31.17 -2.57
N ILE A 497 -6.05 -30.56 -3.69
CA ILE A 497 -5.41 -29.26 -3.72
C ILE A 497 -6.34 -28.28 -4.46
N ILE A 498 -6.89 -27.29 -3.74
CA ILE A 498 -7.86 -26.33 -4.26
C ILE A 498 -7.17 -24.95 -4.35
N VAL A 499 -6.97 -24.47 -5.57
CA VAL A 499 -6.26 -23.20 -5.85
C VAL A 499 -7.14 -22.14 -6.53
N ASP A 500 -8.42 -22.44 -6.73
CA ASP A 500 -9.41 -21.51 -7.24
C ASP A 500 -10.79 -21.81 -6.63
N ASN A 501 -11.71 -20.83 -6.66
CA ASN A 501 -13.07 -20.96 -6.12
C ASN A 501 -13.14 -21.43 -4.65
N ALA A 502 -12.14 -21.07 -3.83
CA ALA A 502 -11.97 -21.59 -2.47
C ALA A 502 -13.20 -21.38 -1.57
N GLU A 503 -13.95 -20.28 -1.72
CA GLU A 503 -15.18 -20.03 -0.95
C GLU A 503 -16.25 -21.09 -1.26
N ARG A 504 -16.47 -21.37 -2.54
CA ARG A 504 -17.43 -22.39 -2.98
C ARG A 504 -17.06 -23.79 -2.51
N TRP A 505 -15.77 -24.08 -2.57
CA TRP A 505 -15.25 -25.35 -2.06
C TRP A 505 -15.38 -25.44 -0.53
N ALA A 506 -15.10 -24.37 0.20
CA ALA A 506 -15.24 -24.33 1.64
C ALA A 506 -16.71 -24.53 2.09
N GLU A 507 -17.66 -23.88 1.41
CA GLU A 507 -19.10 -24.07 1.63
C GLU A 507 -19.49 -25.53 1.39
N PHE A 508 -19.08 -26.08 0.26
CA PHE A 508 -19.38 -27.47 -0.10
C PHE A 508 -18.80 -28.49 0.91
N LEU A 509 -17.54 -28.31 1.30
CA LEU A 509 -16.87 -29.19 2.26
C LEU A 509 -17.47 -29.05 3.67
N ALA A 510 -17.99 -27.90 4.03
CA ALA A 510 -18.73 -27.70 5.29
C ALA A 510 -20.08 -28.42 5.27
N ASP A 511 -20.83 -28.36 4.17
CA ASP A 511 -22.08 -29.09 3.99
C ASP A 511 -21.91 -30.62 4.07
N LYS A 512 -20.69 -31.08 3.81
CA LYS A 512 -20.29 -32.50 3.95
C LYS A 512 -19.63 -32.84 5.28
N GLU A 513 -19.64 -31.89 6.24
CA GLU A 513 -19.05 -32.07 7.57
C GLU A 513 -17.52 -32.35 7.54
N VAL A 514 -16.84 -31.98 6.46
CA VAL A 514 -15.39 -32.19 6.29
C VAL A 514 -14.62 -31.02 6.84
N LEU A 515 -15.15 -29.80 6.67
CA LEU A 515 -14.52 -28.55 7.05
C LEU A 515 -15.37 -27.81 8.10
N ASP A 516 -14.81 -27.47 9.24
CA ASP A 516 -15.44 -26.52 10.17
C ASP A 516 -15.26 -25.08 9.63
N TYR A 517 -16.14 -24.70 8.73
CA TYR A 517 -16.12 -23.43 8.04
C TYR A 517 -17.30 -22.56 8.44
N ARG A 518 -17.05 -21.30 8.74
CA ARG A 518 -18.06 -20.34 9.22
C ARG A 518 -18.12 -19.07 8.37
N GLY A 519 -17.94 -19.21 7.08
CA GLY A 519 -18.03 -18.14 6.12
C GLY A 519 -16.68 -17.50 5.77
N SER A 520 -16.74 -16.53 4.89
CA SER A 520 -15.57 -15.80 4.40
C SER A 520 -15.68 -14.30 4.68
N LYS A 521 -14.55 -13.61 4.56
CA LYS A 521 -14.48 -12.17 4.59
C LYS A 521 -13.76 -11.68 3.34
N LYS A 522 -14.43 -10.86 2.57
CA LYS A 522 -13.79 -10.08 1.53
C LYS A 522 -12.85 -9.06 2.19
N LEU A 523 -11.58 -9.11 1.84
CA LEU A 523 -10.59 -8.18 2.35
C LEU A 523 -10.79 -6.82 1.69
N GLY A 524 -10.46 -5.77 2.43
CA GLY A 524 -10.57 -4.40 1.94
C GLY A 524 -9.62 -4.09 0.79
N THR A 525 -9.80 -2.92 0.23
CA THR A 525 -8.86 -2.28 -0.69
C THR A 525 -7.66 -1.74 0.10
N ALA A 526 -6.69 -1.12 -0.58
CA ALA A 526 -5.56 -0.46 0.08
C ALA A 526 -5.98 0.56 1.15
N TRP A 527 -7.10 1.27 0.96
CA TRP A 527 -7.66 2.20 1.94
C TRP A 527 -8.07 1.55 3.25
N TYR A 528 -8.72 0.40 3.15
CA TYR A 528 -9.32 -0.26 4.31
C TYR A 528 -8.40 -1.30 4.95
N GLY A 529 -7.24 -1.52 4.36
CA GLY A 529 -6.34 -2.57 4.79
C GLY A 529 -6.80 -3.96 4.41
N GLY A 530 -5.95 -4.88 4.57
CA GLY A 530 -6.16 -6.29 4.29
C GLY A 530 -4.85 -6.89 3.83
N GLU A 531 -4.18 -7.55 4.73
CA GLU A 531 -2.83 -8.02 4.50
C GLU A 531 -2.73 -9.49 4.77
N PHE A 532 -1.91 -10.12 3.96
CA PHE A 532 -1.52 -11.50 4.14
C PHE A 532 -0.19 -11.58 4.91
N PHE A 533 -0.08 -12.56 5.79
CA PHE A 533 1.16 -12.89 6.48
C PHE A 533 1.28 -14.40 6.66
N HIS A 534 2.50 -14.89 6.70
CA HIS A 534 2.73 -16.33 6.78
C HIS A 534 3.88 -16.69 7.70
N ARG A 535 3.96 -17.95 8.00
CA ARG A 535 5.02 -18.56 8.79
C ARG A 535 5.80 -19.59 7.98
N GLU A 536 6.96 -19.96 8.46
CA GLU A 536 7.78 -20.99 7.85
C GLU A 536 7.04 -22.32 7.76
N HIS A 537 7.01 -22.87 6.56
CA HIS A 537 6.51 -24.20 6.26
C HIS A 537 7.16 -24.68 4.95
N PRO A 538 7.35 -26.00 4.73
CA PRO A 538 7.93 -26.54 3.49
C PRO A 538 7.20 -26.12 2.20
N ILE A 539 5.94 -25.74 2.27
CA ILE A 539 5.20 -25.17 1.13
C ILE A 539 5.84 -23.87 0.62
N PHE A 540 6.64 -23.19 1.43
CA PHE A 540 7.35 -21.97 1.04
C PHE A 540 8.82 -22.21 0.71
N ASP A 541 9.23 -23.46 0.44
CA ASP A 541 10.61 -23.76 0.06
C ASP A 541 11.07 -22.93 -1.15
N GLY A 542 12.19 -22.22 -1.00
CA GLY A 542 12.72 -21.29 -2.01
C GLY A 542 12.01 -19.94 -2.10
N LEU A 543 11.09 -19.63 -1.19
CA LEU A 543 10.34 -18.37 -1.11
C LEU A 543 10.62 -17.65 0.22
N PRO A 544 10.42 -16.33 0.31
CA PRO A 544 10.50 -15.62 1.59
C PRO A 544 9.53 -16.19 2.62
N VAL A 545 9.92 -16.24 3.89
CA VAL A 545 9.12 -16.79 5.00
C VAL A 545 9.11 -15.90 6.23
N ASN A 546 8.18 -16.14 7.15
CA ASN A 546 8.04 -15.42 8.42
C ASN A 546 7.84 -13.89 8.21
N CYS A 547 7.05 -13.51 7.23
CA CYS A 547 6.84 -12.11 6.88
C CYS A 547 5.39 -11.80 6.53
N VAL A 548 5.07 -10.52 6.54
CA VAL A 548 3.89 -9.95 5.88
C VAL A 548 4.17 -9.88 4.38
N PHE A 549 3.17 -10.17 3.54
CA PHE A 549 3.31 -10.07 2.10
C PHE A 549 3.64 -8.64 1.70
N ASN A 550 4.75 -8.48 1.00
CA ASN A 550 5.25 -7.22 0.48
C ASN A 550 5.42 -7.35 -1.04
N TRP A 551 6.30 -6.57 -1.64
CA TRP A 551 6.57 -6.56 -3.08
C TRP A 551 6.97 -7.95 -3.63
N GLU A 552 7.55 -8.84 -2.84
CA GLU A 552 7.88 -10.21 -3.24
C GLU A 552 6.64 -11.02 -3.59
N TYR A 553 5.55 -10.78 -2.87
CA TYR A 553 4.26 -11.45 -2.99
C TYR A 553 3.18 -10.57 -3.63
N GLN A 554 3.55 -9.47 -4.28
CA GLN A 554 2.59 -8.51 -4.85
C GLN A 554 1.60 -9.14 -5.84
N CYS A 555 1.97 -10.26 -6.47
CA CYS A 555 1.07 -11.01 -7.34
C CYS A 555 -0.25 -11.42 -6.67
N PHE A 556 -0.26 -11.56 -5.34
CA PHE A 556 -1.44 -11.90 -4.55
C PHE A 556 -2.16 -10.66 -3.96
N ALA A 557 -1.58 -9.48 -4.05
CA ALA A 557 -2.06 -8.25 -3.43
C ALA A 557 -2.55 -7.20 -4.44
N THR A 558 -2.73 -7.55 -5.71
CA THR A 558 -3.13 -6.61 -6.74
C THR A 558 -4.58 -6.15 -6.56
N TYR A 559 -4.83 -4.88 -6.84
CA TYR A 559 -6.11 -4.20 -6.63
C TYR A 559 -7.33 -4.88 -7.27
N ASN A 560 -7.17 -5.36 -8.50
CA ASN A 560 -8.29 -5.92 -9.26
C ASN A 560 -8.59 -7.38 -8.92
N ARG A 561 -7.88 -7.98 -7.98
CA ARG A 561 -8.10 -9.36 -7.58
C ARG A 561 -8.97 -9.45 -6.35
N HIS A 562 -9.88 -10.39 -6.40
CA HIS A 562 -10.73 -10.70 -5.26
C HIS A 562 -9.89 -11.29 -4.13
N ARG A 563 -9.66 -10.50 -3.08
CA ARG A 563 -8.93 -10.94 -1.90
C ARG A 563 -9.93 -11.40 -0.85
N VAL A 564 -9.80 -12.63 -0.40
CA VAL A 564 -10.73 -13.26 0.55
C VAL A 564 -9.98 -14.00 1.62
N GLY A 565 -10.50 -13.94 2.85
CA GLY A 565 -10.09 -14.76 3.97
C GLY A 565 -11.19 -15.73 4.38
N LEU A 566 -10.83 -16.95 4.73
CA LEU A 566 -11.76 -18.01 5.16
C LEU A 566 -11.75 -18.12 6.70
N ARG A 567 -12.93 -18.28 7.30
CA ARG A 567 -13.07 -18.61 8.71
C ARG A 567 -13.11 -20.13 8.85
N CYS A 568 -11.93 -20.74 8.91
CA CYS A 568 -11.73 -22.17 9.08
C CYS A 568 -11.22 -22.45 10.50
N PHE A 569 -11.80 -23.43 11.18
CA PHE A 569 -11.49 -23.74 12.57
C PHE A 569 -10.82 -25.10 12.76
N ASN A 570 -10.81 -25.95 11.76
CA ASN A 570 -10.01 -27.16 11.71
C ASN A 570 -8.89 -27.03 10.68
N GLY A 571 -7.82 -27.76 10.89
CA GLY A 571 -6.64 -27.73 10.04
C GLY A 571 -5.59 -26.73 10.50
N GLU A 572 -4.56 -26.59 9.71
CA GLU A 572 -3.38 -25.79 9.95
C GLU A 572 -3.34 -24.59 9.00
N THR A 573 -3.44 -23.38 9.52
CA THR A 573 -3.28 -22.15 8.73
C THR A 573 -1.81 -21.86 8.50
N LEU A 574 -1.44 -21.66 7.24
CA LEU A 574 -0.07 -21.36 6.80
C LEU A 574 0.08 -19.92 6.30
N VAL A 575 -0.93 -19.44 5.58
CA VAL A 575 -1.08 -18.01 5.27
C VAL A 575 -2.33 -17.52 5.96
N ALA A 576 -2.17 -16.52 6.79
CA ALA A 576 -3.27 -15.84 7.45
C ALA A 576 -3.48 -14.45 6.81
N CYS A 577 -4.61 -13.86 7.05
CA CYS A 577 -4.90 -12.50 6.63
C CYS A 577 -5.80 -11.77 7.61
N VAL A 578 -5.71 -10.46 7.58
CA VAL A 578 -6.55 -9.55 8.36
C VAL A 578 -7.35 -8.65 7.42
N SER A 579 -8.45 -8.12 7.89
CA SER A 579 -9.27 -7.15 7.19
C SER A 579 -9.44 -5.91 8.06
N ASP A 580 -9.79 -4.81 7.41
CA ASP A 580 -10.12 -3.54 8.06
C ASP A 580 -11.05 -3.71 9.27
N HIS A 581 -10.78 -3.01 10.35
CA HIS A 581 -11.59 -2.92 11.57
C HIS A 581 -12.12 -4.24 12.15
N LYS A 582 -11.70 -5.38 11.61
CA LYS A 582 -12.17 -6.67 12.08
C LYS A 582 -11.24 -7.25 13.13
N LYS A 583 -11.84 -7.63 14.24
CA LYS A 583 -11.19 -8.29 15.38
C LYS A 583 -11.09 -9.78 15.13
N GLU A 584 -10.68 -10.15 13.92
CA GLU A 584 -10.57 -11.54 13.47
C GLU A 584 -9.38 -11.70 12.55
N VAL A 585 -8.78 -12.86 12.60
CA VAL A 585 -7.76 -13.30 11.65
C VAL A 585 -8.35 -14.45 10.86
N TYR A 586 -8.15 -14.41 9.56
CA TYR A 586 -8.71 -15.37 8.60
C TYR A 586 -7.59 -16.20 7.99
N SER A 587 -7.96 -17.34 7.42
CA SER A 587 -7.04 -18.20 6.66
C SER A 587 -7.09 -17.86 5.17
N ALA A 588 -5.92 -17.79 4.54
CA ALA A 588 -5.79 -17.68 3.08
C ALA A 588 -5.13 -18.91 2.46
N LEU A 589 -4.42 -19.71 3.24
CA LEU A 589 -3.92 -21.03 2.85
C LEU A 589 -3.97 -21.93 4.08
N SER A 590 -4.66 -23.05 3.96
CA SER A 590 -4.76 -24.06 5.02
C SER A 590 -4.48 -25.46 4.50
N VAL A 591 -3.93 -26.30 5.40
CA VAL A 591 -3.85 -27.74 5.25
C VAL A 591 -4.77 -28.40 6.26
N ILE A 592 -5.74 -29.17 5.79
CA ILE A 592 -6.82 -29.75 6.58
C ILE A 592 -6.72 -31.27 6.53
N PRO A 593 -6.47 -31.95 7.65
CA PRO A 593 -6.49 -33.41 7.71
C PRO A 593 -7.89 -33.96 7.36
N ALA A 594 -7.93 -34.98 6.53
CA ALA A 594 -9.17 -35.66 6.14
C ALA A 594 -8.96 -37.16 6.04
N GLY A 595 -9.32 -37.91 7.07
CA GLY A 595 -9.02 -39.32 7.18
C GLY A 595 -7.50 -39.56 7.26
N ARG A 596 -6.96 -40.36 6.32
CA ARG A 596 -5.50 -40.54 6.17
C ARG A 596 -4.88 -39.59 5.16
N GLY A 597 -5.67 -38.84 4.42
CA GLY A 597 -5.26 -37.81 3.46
C GLY A 597 -5.47 -36.41 3.97
N LYS A 598 -5.39 -35.45 3.05
CA LYS A 598 -5.50 -34.03 3.38
C LYS A 598 -6.12 -33.21 2.26
N ILE A 599 -6.63 -32.05 2.65
CA ILE A 599 -7.11 -31.01 1.75
C ILE A 599 -6.21 -29.79 1.92
N ILE A 600 -5.68 -29.28 0.83
CA ILE A 600 -4.98 -28.00 0.78
C ILE A 600 -5.92 -27.03 0.09
N ILE A 601 -6.28 -25.93 0.76
CA ILE A 601 -7.20 -24.92 0.20
C ILE A 601 -6.59 -23.55 0.33
N THR A 602 -6.62 -22.77 -0.76
CA THR A 602 -6.08 -21.40 -0.74
C THR A 602 -7.01 -20.44 -1.48
N THR A 603 -7.11 -19.22 -0.92
CA THR A 603 -7.75 -18.06 -1.56
C THR A 603 -6.75 -17.20 -2.32
N LEU A 604 -5.45 -17.52 -2.28
CA LEU A 604 -4.44 -16.85 -3.10
C LEU A 604 -4.69 -17.17 -4.56
N ASP A 605 -4.78 -16.13 -5.41
CA ASP A 605 -5.09 -16.28 -6.83
C ASP A 605 -3.89 -16.85 -7.62
N ILE A 606 -3.60 -18.13 -7.37
CA ILE A 606 -2.50 -18.86 -8.03
C ILE A 606 -2.70 -18.95 -9.54
N PRO A 607 -3.90 -19.28 -10.08
CA PRO A 607 -4.11 -19.36 -11.52
C PRO A 607 -3.74 -18.05 -12.24
N ALA A 608 -4.06 -16.89 -11.65
CA ALA A 608 -3.68 -15.62 -12.24
C ALA A 608 -2.16 -15.36 -12.22
N CYS A 609 -1.42 -15.95 -11.27
CA CYS A 609 0.04 -15.80 -11.19
C CYS A 609 0.79 -16.66 -12.21
N ILE A 610 0.17 -17.74 -12.68
CA ILE A 610 0.77 -18.69 -13.64
C ILE A 610 0.29 -18.47 -15.07
N LYS A 611 -0.84 -17.77 -15.24
CA LYS A 611 -1.37 -17.42 -16.55
C LYS A 611 -0.44 -16.42 -17.22
N ASP A 612 -0.10 -16.68 -18.47
CA ASP A 612 0.63 -15.74 -19.31
C ASP A 612 -0.31 -14.56 -19.63
N VAL A 613 -0.26 -13.52 -18.80
CA VAL A 613 -1.12 -12.35 -18.95
C VAL A 613 -0.40 -11.37 -19.86
N LYS A 614 -0.90 -11.20 -21.07
CA LYS A 614 -0.51 -10.07 -21.92
C LYS A 614 -0.79 -8.79 -21.15
N ALA A 615 0.24 -7.97 -20.98
CA ALA A 615 0.23 -6.62 -20.44
C ALA A 615 -0.90 -6.37 -19.42
N TYR A 616 -0.62 -6.56 -18.17
CA TYR A 616 -1.54 -6.18 -17.09
C TYR A 616 -1.51 -4.66 -16.97
N THR A 617 -2.56 -4.03 -17.48
CA THR A 617 -2.79 -2.62 -17.27
C THR A 617 -3.46 -2.48 -15.92
N VAL A 618 -2.72 -2.07 -14.91
CA VAL A 618 -3.34 -1.56 -13.69
C VAL A 618 -3.92 -0.20 -14.06
N PRO A 619 -5.22 0.03 -13.92
CA PRO A 619 -5.72 1.39 -13.90
C PRO A 619 -5.09 2.03 -12.67
N VAL A 620 -4.08 2.82 -12.87
CA VAL A 620 -3.66 3.75 -11.83
C VAL A 620 -4.65 4.88 -11.93
N ASP A 621 -5.59 4.90 -11.02
CA ASP A 621 -6.41 6.06 -10.80
C ASP A 621 -5.51 7.15 -10.22
N LEU A 622 -4.85 7.86 -11.09
CA LEU A 622 -4.05 9.02 -10.73
C LEU A 622 -4.95 10.21 -10.38
N ASP A 623 -6.22 10.14 -10.73
CA ASP A 623 -7.13 11.26 -10.64
C ASP A 623 -8.22 11.04 -9.58
N GLY A 624 -8.26 9.85 -8.94
CA GLY A 624 -9.20 9.57 -7.84
C GLY A 624 -10.69 9.59 -8.23
N MET A 625 -11.03 9.96 -9.46
CA MET A 625 -12.43 10.24 -9.82
C MET A 625 -12.87 9.78 -11.21
N ASN A 626 -11.99 9.27 -12.06
CA ASN A 626 -12.40 8.85 -13.40
C ASN A 626 -11.77 7.51 -13.78
N GLU A 627 -12.55 6.46 -13.65
CA GLU A 627 -12.22 5.11 -14.12
C GLU A 627 -11.83 5.05 -15.61
N SER A 628 -12.16 6.07 -16.40
CA SER A 628 -11.89 6.10 -17.83
C SER A 628 -10.54 6.67 -18.19
N MET A 629 -9.81 7.28 -17.26
CA MET A 629 -8.76 8.19 -17.66
C MET A 629 -7.41 7.65 -17.47
N ASN A 630 -6.95 6.71 -17.34
CA ASN A 630 -5.52 6.46 -17.35
C ASN A 630 -5.16 5.04 -16.99
N THR A 631 -5.45 4.22 -17.95
CA THR A 631 -4.56 3.10 -18.20
C THR A 631 -3.17 3.67 -18.42
N PHE A 632 -2.32 3.62 -17.40
CA PHE A 632 -0.91 3.54 -17.69
C PHE A 632 -0.75 2.31 -18.57
N ASN A 633 -0.48 2.53 -19.83
CA ASN A 633 0.14 1.54 -20.67
C ASN A 633 1.56 1.32 -20.13
N THR A 634 1.65 0.77 -18.94
CA THR A 634 2.83 0.01 -18.62
C THR A 634 2.76 -1.14 -19.58
N LYS A 635 3.62 -1.13 -20.57
CA LYS A 635 4.06 -2.36 -21.21
C LYS A 635 4.73 -3.19 -20.10
N SER A 636 3.93 -3.64 -19.12
CA SER A 636 4.36 -4.71 -18.26
C SER A 636 4.40 -5.91 -19.18
N GLU A 637 5.57 -6.19 -19.66
CA GLU A 637 5.87 -7.44 -20.32
C GLU A 637 5.30 -8.55 -19.45
N ASN A 638 4.70 -9.55 -20.06
CA ASN A 638 4.18 -10.79 -19.50
C ASN A 638 4.82 -11.14 -18.17
N ARG A 639 4.05 -11.02 -17.08
CA ARG A 639 4.57 -11.35 -15.77
C ARG A 639 3.75 -12.46 -15.16
N ALA A 640 3.95 -13.64 -15.71
CA ALA A 640 3.79 -14.81 -14.89
C ALA A 640 4.69 -14.61 -13.67
N ASN A 641 4.12 -14.49 -12.49
CA ASN A 641 4.91 -14.23 -11.30
C ASN A 641 5.53 -15.54 -10.82
N VAL A 642 6.84 -15.63 -10.89
CA VAL A 642 7.61 -16.83 -10.54
C VAL A 642 7.37 -17.30 -9.10
N VAL A 643 7.03 -16.39 -8.18
CA VAL A 643 6.69 -16.73 -6.78
C VAL A 643 5.40 -17.53 -6.73
N GLY A 644 4.35 -17.11 -7.44
CA GLY A 644 3.10 -17.88 -7.55
C GLY A 644 3.29 -19.23 -8.24
N GLN A 645 4.15 -19.27 -9.26
CA GLN A 645 4.53 -20.50 -9.94
C GLN A 645 5.24 -21.48 -8.99
N GLN A 646 6.24 -21.01 -8.24
CA GLN A 646 6.95 -21.84 -7.28
C GLN A 646 6.03 -22.29 -6.14
N LEU A 647 5.13 -21.43 -5.67
CA LEU A 647 4.14 -21.81 -4.65
C LEU A 647 3.26 -22.97 -5.14
N LEU A 648 2.74 -22.90 -6.37
CA LEU A 648 1.97 -24.02 -6.95
C LEU A 648 2.77 -25.33 -6.96
N LEU A 649 4.02 -25.27 -7.43
CA LEU A 649 4.88 -26.45 -7.44
C LEU A 649 5.08 -27.02 -6.03
N ASN A 650 5.23 -26.15 -5.04
CA ASN A 650 5.38 -26.57 -3.66
C ASN A 650 4.10 -27.17 -3.05
N LEU A 651 2.91 -26.65 -3.42
CA LEU A 651 1.63 -27.27 -3.03
C LEU A 651 1.51 -28.68 -3.56
N ILE A 652 1.95 -28.94 -4.80
CA ILE A 652 1.98 -30.28 -5.39
C ILE A 652 3.00 -31.17 -4.65
N LYS A 653 4.18 -30.67 -4.32
CA LYS A 653 5.17 -31.41 -3.54
C LYS A 653 4.66 -31.80 -2.15
N GLU A 654 3.83 -30.95 -1.56
CA GLU A 654 3.24 -31.21 -0.25
C GLU A 654 2.32 -32.43 -0.26
N SER A 655 1.74 -32.81 -1.41
CA SER A 655 0.94 -34.03 -1.53
C SER A 655 1.71 -35.31 -1.19
N ASN A 656 3.02 -35.32 -1.40
CA ASN A 656 3.89 -36.47 -1.15
C ASN A 656 4.37 -36.57 0.31
N ARG A 657 3.98 -35.62 1.17
CA ARG A 657 4.35 -35.65 2.61
C ARG A 657 3.23 -36.30 3.40
N SER A 658 3.60 -37.19 4.31
CA SER A 658 2.65 -37.68 5.33
C SER A 658 2.23 -36.53 6.25
N LEU A 659 1.00 -36.57 6.74
CA LEU A 659 0.52 -35.65 7.78
C LEU A 659 1.35 -35.74 9.05
#